data_71330432f6b3636d0268d937e4314a01
#
_entry.id   71330432f6b3636d0268d937e4314a01
#
_cell.length_a   1.000
_cell.length_b   1.000
_cell.length_c   1.000
_cell.angle_alpha   90.00
_cell.angle_beta   90.00
_cell.angle_gamma   90.00
#
_symmetry.space_group_name_H-M   'P 1'
#
loop_
_entity.id
_entity.type
_entity.pdbx_description
1 polymer ?
#
loop_
_entity_poly.entity_id
_entity_poly.type
_entity_poly.pdbx_seq_one_letter_code
_entity_poly.pdbx_strand_id
1 'polypeptide(L)'
;KGSITDINGKYQIVDVASNATLIFSYIGMREQEIAVNGRSTINVKMEEDSQLIDEVVVVGYGSAKKRDLTGSIVTVKADEIASKPSTNPLASIQGKVAGVQVVNTGRAGQDPEIRVRGTNSINGFKPLYVVDGLFTDNINYLNTADIESMEILKDPSSLAIFGVRGANGVIIITTKRAKIGKTMVNINSSVGWKVIYDRVGVTNAEEFKMLYNEQLISQGSDPYDYTQWTGNTDWQNEIFQTGFLTNNNVSITGATDKSKFYLGLGYVMEEGSIKTEKLNKFTVNLNSEYSVTDFLRFGFQLNGVRAKYPDAKGVDGALKAAPIAPTHDLESGLIHTLPDFQRAQVWNPLIETELRGAHNKSENYRVAGNVFGEIDILKNLTFKATFSMDYASSQGRSYSPLIYVYNPDVEGGKERLTERESVNQSKSTSLAAQSDYVLTYLGQFGNHGLTLTAGLTTNYNESSSLSGGRSQLAGYGILVGDDPDRWWLSTIDDVSTATNGGSQSDRFTMSYLFRVLYNYKNRYLLNASFRRDGSSVFYKTGNTWDNFYSFGAGWVMTEEKFMQNQNVINFLKLKGSWGVLGSQNTGSSYPAYATIVSSGSAVFGDNIIAGKGPNKLISPTLGWERNYSWEVGFDMHMFNDRLQLSPVYYNKTTKDMLTSIPGIAGTVPGLQNVGEIRNRGFELSASWNDKIGEDWRYGLGANLSTIDNKVLSLVNKDYNIISGPSRVSEGYPIGYFYGYKVEGVYQNEDDIRFSPINSVGSVTPGDLKFADVDGNGKITDNDRTMIGNPTPDFTYGFNVNLG
;
A
#
# COMPACT_ATOMS: atom_id res chain seq x y z
N LYS A 1 -36.14 -21.97 -27.22
CA LYS A 1 -35.65 -23.16 -26.49
C LYS A 1 -34.14 -23.07 -26.35
N GLY A 2 -33.57 -23.45 -25.20
CA GLY A 2 -32.12 -23.45 -24.93
C GLY A 2 -31.69 -24.73 -24.25
N SER A 3 -30.40 -25.07 -24.37
CA SER A 3 -29.76 -26.20 -23.68
C SER A 3 -28.35 -25.79 -23.30
N ILE A 4 -27.84 -26.35 -22.22
CA ILE A 4 -26.45 -26.16 -21.79
C ILE A 4 -25.67 -27.40 -22.15
N THR A 5 -24.42 -27.28 -22.59
CA THR A 5 -23.53 -28.42 -22.88
C THR A 5 -23.16 -29.16 -21.59
N ASP A 6 -22.98 -30.47 -21.69
CA ASP A 6 -22.41 -31.30 -20.64
C ASP A 6 -20.87 -31.07 -20.52
N ILE A 7 -20.23 -31.75 -19.57
CA ILE A 7 -18.77 -31.67 -19.32
C ILE A 7 -17.93 -32.08 -20.55
N ASN A 8 -18.49 -32.86 -21.49
CA ASN A 8 -17.83 -33.27 -22.71
C ASN A 8 -18.20 -32.38 -23.91
N GLY A 9 -18.88 -31.26 -23.68
CA GLY A 9 -19.31 -30.34 -24.72
C GLY A 9 -20.52 -30.81 -25.52
N LYS A 10 -21.24 -31.85 -25.07
CA LYS A 10 -22.42 -32.35 -25.77
C LYS A 10 -23.66 -31.61 -25.30
N TYR A 11 -24.53 -31.24 -26.25
CA TYR A 11 -25.83 -30.65 -26.02
C TYR A 11 -26.94 -31.39 -26.77
N GLN A 12 -28.17 -31.21 -26.29
CA GLN A 12 -29.34 -31.73 -26.96
C GLN A 12 -30.48 -30.73 -26.87
N ILE A 13 -31.10 -30.42 -28.00
CA ILE A 13 -32.27 -29.54 -28.08
C ILE A 13 -33.33 -30.31 -28.84
N VAL A 14 -34.47 -30.56 -28.20
CA VAL A 14 -35.63 -31.29 -28.82
C VAL A 14 -36.59 -30.31 -29.48
N ASP A 15 -37.31 -30.79 -30.49
CA ASP A 15 -38.34 -30.05 -31.24
C ASP A 15 -37.79 -28.74 -31.85
N VAL A 16 -36.71 -28.81 -32.59
CA VAL A 16 -36.14 -27.68 -33.31
C VAL A 16 -36.65 -27.75 -34.78
N ALA A 17 -37.20 -26.65 -35.27
CA ALA A 17 -37.64 -26.55 -36.64
C ALA A 17 -36.45 -26.67 -37.62
N SER A 18 -36.64 -27.28 -38.77
CA SER A 18 -35.60 -27.49 -39.78
C SER A 18 -34.99 -26.20 -40.34
N ASN A 19 -35.71 -25.09 -40.25
CA ASN A 19 -35.31 -23.75 -40.68
C ASN A 19 -34.85 -22.84 -39.51
N ALA A 20 -34.73 -23.40 -38.31
CA ALA A 20 -34.27 -22.63 -37.14
C ALA A 20 -32.77 -22.28 -37.23
N THR A 21 -32.38 -21.22 -36.59
CA THR A 21 -30.96 -20.88 -36.31
C THR A 21 -30.65 -21.15 -34.82
N LEU A 22 -29.59 -21.87 -34.57
CA LEU A 22 -29.05 -22.07 -33.22
C LEU A 22 -28.00 -20.99 -32.95
N ILE A 23 -28.13 -20.38 -31.82
CA ILE A 23 -27.16 -19.41 -31.31
C ILE A 23 -26.31 -20.10 -30.24
N PHE A 24 -24.99 -20.15 -30.46
CA PHE A 24 -24.02 -20.70 -29.54
C PHE A 24 -23.30 -19.54 -28.87
N SER A 25 -23.36 -19.47 -27.56
CA SER A 25 -22.74 -18.40 -26.77
C SER A 25 -22.07 -19.01 -25.55
N TYR A 26 -20.85 -18.54 -25.27
CA TYR A 26 -20.09 -18.94 -24.09
C TYR A 26 -19.24 -17.73 -23.65
N ILE A 27 -19.05 -17.56 -22.34
CA ILE A 27 -18.29 -16.42 -21.79
C ILE A 27 -16.85 -16.48 -22.31
N GLY A 28 -16.42 -15.37 -22.96
CA GLY A 28 -15.08 -15.28 -23.59
C GLY A 28 -14.98 -15.88 -24.98
N MET A 29 -16.08 -16.36 -25.55
CA MET A 29 -16.13 -16.88 -26.92
C MET A 29 -17.08 -16.03 -27.78
N ARG A 30 -16.75 -15.90 -29.05
CA ARG A 30 -17.58 -15.20 -30.03
C ARG A 30 -18.89 -15.96 -30.24
N GLU A 31 -20.01 -15.26 -30.13
CA GLU A 31 -21.32 -15.82 -30.44
C GLU A 31 -21.37 -16.27 -31.90
N GLN A 32 -21.86 -17.51 -32.13
CA GLN A 32 -22.00 -18.06 -33.49
C GLN A 32 -23.44 -18.43 -33.76
N GLU A 33 -23.97 -17.94 -34.85
CA GLU A 33 -25.28 -18.28 -35.36
C GLU A 33 -25.16 -19.35 -36.45
N ILE A 34 -25.78 -20.53 -36.28
CA ILE A 34 -25.70 -21.62 -37.21
C ILE A 34 -27.12 -22.09 -37.60
N ALA A 35 -27.46 -22.00 -38.86
CA ALA A 35 -28.73 -22.50 -39.36
C ALA A 35 -28.79 -24.02 -39.28
N VAL A 36 -29.89 -24.58 -38.77
CA VAL A 36 -30.09 -26.02 -38.58
C VAL A 36 -30.16 -26.73 -39.94
N ASN A 37 -30.85 -26.19 -40.92
CA ASN A 37 -30.97 -26.72 -42.28
C ASN A 37 -31.23 -28.24 -42.32
N GLY A 38 -32.13 -28.74 -41.47
CA GLY A 38 -32.50 -30.15 -41.39
C GLY A 38 -31.44 -31.10 -40.80
N ARG A 39 -30.30 -30.58 -40.30
CA ARG A 39 -29.24 -31.38 -39.68
C ARG A 39 -29.66 -31.90 -38.28
N SER A 40 -29.43 -33.17 -38.01
CA SER A 40 -29.67 -33.79 -36.70
C SER A 40 -28.47 -33.64 -35.75
N THR A 41 -27.28 -33.36 -36.27
CA THR A 41 -26.07 -33.16 -35.49
C THR A 41 -25.34 -31.93 -36.01
N ILE A 42 -25.01 -31.00 -35.11
CA ILE A 42 -24.28 -29.77 -35.43
C ILE A 42 -23.11 -29.66 -34.42
N ASN A 43 -21.89 -29.80 -34.92
CA ASN A 43 -20.67 -29.60 -34.16
C ASN A 43 -20.19 -28.18 -34.39
N VAL A 44 -19.88 -27.47 -33.32
CA VAL A 44 -19.44 -26.08 -33.34
C VAL A 44 -18.08 -25.96 -32.61
N LYS A 45 -17.13 -25.38 -33.27
CA LYS A 45 -15.88 -24.95 -32.64
C LYS A 45 -16.04 -23.45 -32.34
N MET A 46 -16.23 -23.13 -31.06
CA MET A 46 -16.31 -21.73 -30.63
C MET A 46 -14.95 -21.03 -30.84
N GLU A 47 -14.99 -19.84 -31.37
CA GLU A 47 -13.81 -18.95 -31.48
C GLU A 47 -13.77 -18.02 -30.28
N GLU A 48 -12.58 -17.78 -29.74
CA GLU A 48 -12.43 -16.81 -28.68
C GLU A 48 -12.83 -15.42 -29.16
N ASP A 49 -13.64 -14.75 -28.34
CA ASP A 49 -13.96 -13.36 -28.57
C ASP A 49 -12.73 -12.52 -28.19
N SER A 50 -11.91 -12.16 -29.19
CA SER A 50 -10.76 -11.29 -29.01
C SER A 50 -11.16 -9.84 -28.70
N GLN A 51 -12.46 -9.52 -28.61
CA GLN A 51 -12.94 -8.18 -28.30
C GLN A 51 -12.87 -7.89 -26.79
N LEU A 52 -11.66 -7.66 -26.26
CA LEU A 52 -11.41 -6.98 -24.96
C LEU A 52 -12.12 -5.60 -24.84
N ILE A 53 -12.75 -5.16 -25.90
CA ILE A 53 -13.43 -3.85 -25.99
C ILE A 53 -14.73 -3.83 -25.17
N ASP A 54 -15.39 -4.96 -24.98
CA ASP A 54 -16.62 -5.09 -24.20
C ASP A 54 -16.40 -5.53 -22.72
N GLU A 55 -15.13 -5.51 -22.26
CA GLU A 55 -14.81 -5.79 -20.85
C GLU A 55 -15.56 -4.80 -19.94
N VAL A 56 -16.38 -5.34 -19.04
CA VAL A 56 -17.11 -4.57 -18.05
C VAL A 56 -16.23 -4.42 -16.82
N VAL A 57 -15.93 -3.20 -16.45
CA VAL A 57 -15.13 -2.87 -15.27
C VAL A 57 -15.99 -2.18 -14.21
N VAL A 58 -15.68 -2.43 -12.94
CA VAL A 58 -16.32 -1.78 -11.82
C VAL A 58 -15.77 -0.36 -11.68
N VAL A 59 -16.64 0.64 -11.70
CA VAL A 59 -16.25 2.05 -11.56
C VAL A 59 -17.12 2.71 -10.50
N GLY A 60 -16.65 2.67 -9.28
CA GLY A 60 -17.36 3.23 -8.14
C GLY A 60 -18.66 2.48 -7.81
N TYR A 61 -19.78 3.16 -7.87
CA TYR A 61 -21.09 2.61 -7.52
C TYR A 61 -21.80 1.91 -8.68
N GLY A 62 -21.08 1.57 -9.75
CA GLY A 62 -21.65 0.88 -10.90
C GLY A 62 -20.56 0.19 -11.73
N SER A 63 -20.98 -0.43 -12.81
CA SER A 63 -20.10 -0.99 -13.82
C SER A 63 -20.30 -0.32 -15.16
N ALA A 64 -19.25 -0.20 -15.95
CA ALA A 64 -19.30 0.36 -17.29
C ALA A 64 -18.41 -0.45 -18.23
N LYS A 65 -18.69 -0.41 -19.54
CA LYS A 65 -17.79 -0.99 -20.53
C LYS A 65 -16.48 -0.18 -20.53
N LYS A 66 -15.33 -0.85 -20.53
CA LYS A 66 -14.01 -0.22 -20.57
C LYS A 66 -13.85 0.72 -21.76
N ARG A 67 -14.47 0.37 -22.88
CA ARG A 67 -14.55 1.20 -24.08
C ARG A 67 -15.16 2.58 -23.81
N ASP A 68 -16.21 2.66 -22.97
CA ASP A 68 -16.98 3.87 -22.71
C ASP A 68 -16.35 4.79 -21.65
N LEU A 69 -15.28 4.35 -21.03
CA LEU A 69 -14.57 5.12 -20.01
C LEU A 69 -13.58 6.10 -20.65
N THR A 70 -13.51 7.30 -20.11
CA THR A 70 -12.66 8.40 -20.62
C THR A 70 -11.34 8.53 -19.88
N GLY A 71 -11.11 7.71 -18.84
CA GLY A 71 -9.94 7.78 -17.97
C GLY A 71 -8.99 6.59 -18.11
N SER A 72 -7.88 6.67 -17.36
CA SER A 72 -6.84 5.64 -17.31
C SER A 72 -7.14 4.63 -16.21
N ILE A 73 -7.78 3.51 -16.58
CA ILE A 73 -8.09 2.40 -15.69
C ILE A 73 -7.32 1.17 -16.14
N VAL A 74 -6.66 0.51 -15.19
CA VAL A 74 -5.96 -0.76 -15.43
C VAL A 74 -6.61 -1.85 -14.60
N THR A 75 -6.98 -2.95 -15.25
CA THR A 75 -7.54 -4.15 -14.61
C THR A 75 -6.47 -5.23 -14.53
N VAL A 76 -6.28 -5.80 -13.35
CA VAL A 76 -5.45 -6.99 -13.10
C VAL A 76 -6.38 -8.13 -12.71
N LYS A 77 -6.38 -9.22 -13.50
CA LYS A 77 -7.31 -10.35 -13.34
C LYS A 77 -6.80 -11.37 -12.32
N ALA A 78 -7.72 -12.24 -11.85
CA ALA A 78 -7.44 -13.30 -10.88
C ALA A 78 -6.21 -14.15 -11.23
N ASP A 79 -6.07 -14.58 -12.48
CA ASP A 79 -4.95 -15.42 -12.92
C ASP A 79 -3.60 -14.69 -12.83
N GLU A 80 -3.59 -13.39 -13.14
CA GLU A 80 -2.39 -12.57 -12.99
C GLU A 80 -2.02 -12.34 -11.52
N ILE A 81 -3.03 -12.21 -10.64
CA ILE A 81 -2.83 -12.09 -9.19
C ILE A 81 -2.29 -13.40 -8.63
N ALA A 82 -2.85 -14.53 -9.04
CA ALA A 82 -2.49 -15.86 -8.58
C ALA A 82 -1.13 -16.35 -9.13
N SER A 83 -0.67 -15.81 -10.26
CA SER A 83 0.60 -16.22 -10.90
C SER A 83 1.84 -15.97 -10.04
N LYS A 84 1.78 -15.02 -9.09
CA LYS A 84 2.86 -14.71 -8.15
C LYS A 84 2.48 -15.26 -6.77
N PRO A 85 3.19 -16.25 -6.23
CA PRO A 85 2.93 -16.70 -4.87
C PRO A 85 3.26 -15.58 -3.88
N SER A 86 2.24 -14.90 -3.41
CA SER A 86 2.34 -13.83 -2.43
C SER A 86 1.21 -13.97 -1.43
N THR A 87 1.50 -13.68 -0.17
CA THR A 87 0.53 -13.65 0.92
C THR A 87 -0.25 -12.34 0.94
N ASN A 88 0.22 -11.32 0.20
CA ASN A 88 -0.43 -10.03 0.05
C ASN A 88 -0.79 -9.75 -1.42
N PRO A 89 -2.08 -9.51 -1.73
CA PRO A 89 -2.53 -9.26 -3.10
C PRO A 89 -1.83 -8.08 -3.79
N LEU A 90 -1.46 -7.04 -3.02
CA LEU A 90 -0.82 -5.84 -3.55
C LEU A 90 0.59 -6.10 -4.08
N ALA A 91 1.30 -7.08 -3.54
CA ALA A 91 2.62 -7.44 -4.04
C ALA A 91 2.56 -8.06 -5.45
N SER A 92 1.42 -8.64 -5.84
CA SER A 92 1.24 -9.27 -7.15
C SER A 92 1.17 -8.26 -8.31
N ILE A 93 0.85 -6.99 -8.04
CA ILE A 93 0.76 -5.94 -9.07
C ILE A 93 2.10 -5.23 -9.34
N GLN A 94 3.16 -5.56 -8.59
CA GLN A 94 4.49 -4.98 -8.77
C GLN A 94 5.01 -5.20 -10.19
N GLY A 95 5.39 -4.11 -10.88
CA GLY A 95 5.91 -4.14 -12.24
C GLY A 95 4.87 -4.41 -13.34
N LYS A 96 3.57 -4.58 -13.00
CA LYS A 96 2.51 -4.86 -13.99
C LYS A 96 1.74 -3.62 -14.44
N VAL A 97 1.73 -2.55 -13.66
CA VAL A 97 0.89 -1.37 -13.90
C VAL A 97 1.74 -0.12 -14.02
N ALA A 98 1.68 0.54 -15.18
CA ALA A 98 2.34 1.83 -15.40
C ALA A 98 1.81 2.88 -14.43
N GLY A 99 2.69 3.73 -13.87
CA GLY A 99 2.34 4.78 -12.92
C GLY A 99 2.02 4.29 -11.50
N VAL A 100 2.23 3.00 -11.21
CA VAL A 100 2.07 2.43 -9.87
C VAL A 100 3.40 1.89 -9.39
N GLN A 101 3.96 2.51 -8.38
CA GLN A 101 5.14 2.05 -7.68
C GLN A 101 4.72 1.16 -6.51
N VAL A 102 5.26 -0.05 -6.45
CA VAL A 102 5.05 -0.99 -5.35
C VAL A 102 6.40 -1.32 -4.74
N VAL A 103 6.59 -0.94 -3.49
CA VAL A 103 7.81 -1.22 -2.72
C VAL A 103 7.49 -2.28 -1.68
N ASN A 104 8.00 -3.48 -1.90
CA ASN A 104 7.84 -4.58 -0.97
C ASN A 104 8.92 -4.50 0.12
N THR A 105 8.52 -4.50 1.38
CA THR A 105 9.43 -4.43 2.53
C THR A 105 10.17 -5.75 2.78
N GLY A 106 9.74 -6.85 2.18
CA GLY A 106 10.28 -8.20 2.45
C GLY A 106 9.84 -8.81 3.79
N ARG A 107 9.17 -8.07 4.67
CA ARG A 107 8.70 -8.55 5.98
C ARG A 107 7.42 -9.38 5.86
N ALA A 108 7.32 -10.43 6.66
CA ALA A 108 6.14 -11.30 6.66
C ALA A 108 4.89 -10.54 7.12
N GLY A 109 3.81 -10.64 6.33
CA GLY A 109 2.50 -10.04 6.65
C GLY A 109 2.42 -8.52 6.61
N GLN A 110 3.47 -7.81 6.17
CA GLN A 110 3.40 -6.37 5.95
C GLN A 110 2.86 -6.04 4.56
N ASP A 111 2.06 -4.98 4.50
CA ASP A 111 1.60 -4.44 3.23
C ASP A 111 2.77 -3.76 2.50
N PRO A 112 2.92 -3.97 1.18
CA PRO A 112 3.83 -3.18 0.38
C PRO A 112 3.38 -1.72 0.36
N GLU A 113 4.35 -0.82 0.26
CA GLU A 113 4.09 0.58 0.06
C GLU A 113 3.68 0.84 -1.39
N ILE A 114 2.51 1.45 -1.59
CA ILE A 114 1.98 1.73 -2.92
C ILE A 114 1.86 3.24 -3.12
N ARG A 115 2.40 3.71 -4.25
CA ARG A 115 2.27 5.09 -4.71
C ARG A 115 1.71 5.10 -6.13
N VAL A 116 0.67 5.91 -6.34
CA VAL A 116 0.06 6.10 -7.65
C VAL A 116 0.42 7.48 -8.16
N ARG A 117 1.21 7.54 -9.25
CA ARG A 117 1.69 8.80 -9.85
C ARG A 117 2.46 9.69 -8.87
N GLY A 118 3.33 9.08 -8.05
CA GLY A 118 4.20 9.76 -7.10
C GLY A 118 3.55 10.14 -5.78
N THR A 119 4.27 10.94 -5.00
CA THR A 119 3.85 11.43 -3.68
C THR A 119 3.18 12.79 -3.83
N ASN A 120 1.93 12.91 -3.40
CA ASN A 120 1.11 14.10 -3.62
C ASN A 120 1.02 15.03 -2.42
N SER A 121 1.35 14.55 -1.22
CA SER A 121 1.31 15.31 0.02
C SER A 121 2.32 14.75 1.02
N ILE A 122 2.84 15.60 1.88
CA ILE A 122 3.66 15.20 3.03
C ILE A 122 2.85 14.45 4.09
N ASN A 123 1.51 14.59 4.07
CA ASN A 123 0.60 13.99 5.06
C ASN A 123 0.15 12.58 4.68
N GLY A 124 0.61 12.03 3.57
CA GLY A 124 0.34 10.66 3.15
C GLY A 124 0.15 10.50 1.64
N PHE A 125 0.44 9.31 1.17
CA PHE A 125 0.47 8.96 -0.25
C PHE A 125 -0.31 7.66 -0.56
N LYS A 126 -0.81 6.96 0.47
CA LYS A 126 -1.50 5.68 0.29
C LYS A 126 -2.78 5.84 -0.52
N PRO A 127 -3.05 4.97 -1.51
CA PRO A 127 -4.32 4.94 -2.22
C PRO A 127 -5.45 4.48 -1.30
N LEU A 128 -6.68 4.80 -1.68
CA LEU A 128 -7.87 4.20 -1.08
C LEU A 128 -8.06 2.79 -1.63
N TYR A 129 -8.31 1.82 -0.77
CA TYR A 129 -8.79 0.49 -1.17
C TYR A 129 -10.30 0.43 -1.05
N VAL A 130 -10.94 -0.17 -2.05
CA VAL A 130 -12.40 -0.37 -2.08
C VAL A 130 -12.66 -1.85 -2.31
N VAL A 131 -13.04 -2.57 -1.27
CA VAL A 131 -13.30 -4.01 -1.34
C VAL A 131 -14.81 -4.23 -1.40
N ASP A 132 -15.31 -4.67 -2.55
CA ASP A 132 -16.75 -4.88 -2.79
C ASP A 132 -17.64 -3.69 -2.38
N GLY A 133 -17.12 -2.46 -2.53
CA GLY A 133 -17.79 -1.20 -2.16
C GLY A 133 -17.41 -0.64 -0.79
N LEU A 134 -16.84 -1.42 0.11
CA LEU A 134 -16.37 -0.97 1.42
C LEU A 134 -15.03 -0.22 1.31
N PHE A 135 -14.94 0.99 1.84
CA PHE A 135 -13.72 1.80 1.90
C PHE A 135 -12.83 1.35 3.06
N THR A 136 -11.60 0.97 2.77
CA THR A 136 -10.66 0.47 3.78
C THR A 136 -9.24 1.01 3.54
N ASP A 137 -8.41 1.02 4.60
CA ASP A 137 -7.04 1.53 4.56
C ASP A 137 -6.00 0.43 4.28
N ASN A 138 -6.39 -0.85 4.37
CA ASN A 138 -5.54 -2.01 4.03
C ASN A 138 -6.39 -3.22 3.64
N ILE A 139 -5.78 -4.16 2.91
CA ILE A 139 -6.44 -5.38 2.41
C ILE A 139 -5.76 -6.66 2.87
N ASN A 140 -4.92 -6.60 3.88
CA ASN A 140 -4.16 -7.74 4.39
C ASN A 140 -5.05 -8.86 5.00
N TYR A 141 -6.34 -8.59 5.20
CA TYR A 141 -7.32 -9.58 5.62
C TYR A 141 -7.82 -10.48 4.49
N LEU A 142 -7.62 -10.10 3.23
CA LEU A 142 -8.04 -10.91 2.08
C LEU A 142 -7.05 -12.05 1.81
N ASN A 143 -7.56 -13.13 1.23
CA ASN A 143 -6.75 -14.15 0.57
C ASN A 143 -6.66 -13.83 -0.93
N THR A 144 -5.46 -13.94 -1.52
CA THR A 144 -5.26 -13.71 -2.96
C THR A 144 -6.12 -14.62 -3.84
N ALA A 145 -6.39 -15.84 -3.38
CA ALA A 145 -7.21 -16.80 -4.08
C ALA A 145 -8.71 -16.44 -4.14
N ASP A 146 -9.17 -15.53 -3.27
CA ASP A 146 -10.58 -15.09 -3.22
C ASP A 146 -10.84 -13.84 -4.07
N ILE A 147 -9.83 -13.28 -4.74
CA ILE A 147 -9.94 -12.07 -5.56
C ILE A 147 -10.28 -12.45 -7.01
N GLU A 148 -11.27 -11.79 -7.60
CA GLU A 148 -11.64 -11.92 -9.02
C GLU A 148 -10.87 -10.91 -9.89
N SER A 149 -10.79 -9.64 -9.44
CA SER A 149 -10.08 -8.58 -10.14
C SER A 149 -9.63 -7.47 -9.21
N MET A 150 -8.63 -6.71 -9.67
CA MET A 150 -8.24 -5.43 -9.10
C MET A 150 -8.23 -4.37 -10.20
N GLU A 151 -9.01 -3.30 -10.03
CA GLU A 151 -9.04 -2.14 -10.91
C GLU A 151 -8.29 -0.98 -10.25
N ILE A 152 -7.27 -0.46 -10.93
CA ILE A 152 -6.47 0.67 -10.48
C ILE A 152 -6.91 1.92 -11.23
N LEU A 153 -7.53 2.85 -10.50
CA LEU A 153 -8.00 4.13 -11.01
C LEU A 153 -6.95 5.21 -10.74
N LYS A 154 -6.56 5.94 -11.78
CA LYS A 154 -5.50 6.94 -11.70
C LYS A 154 -5.93 8.33 -12.17
N ASP A 155 -6.98 8.41 -12.98
CA ASP A 155 -7.46 9.63 -13.62
C ASP A 155 -8.51 10.37 -12.80
N PRO A 156 -8.59 11.71 -12.89
CA PRO A 156 -9.51 12.51 -12.08
C PRO A 156 -10.99 12.20 -12.33
N SER A 157 -11.40 11.78 -13.54
CA SER A 157 -12.79 11.53 -13.87
C SER A 157 -13.33 10.26 -13.22
N SER A 158 -12.48 9.25 -13.05
CA SER A 158 -12.81 8.00 -12.35
C SER A 158 -12.67 8.14 -10.83
N LEU A 159 -11.69 8.93 -10.36
CA LEU A 159 -11.42 9.12 -8.92
C LEU A 159 -12.49 9.97 -8.22
N ALA A 160 -13.12 10.91 -8.92
CA ALA A 160 -14.05 11.89 -8.33
C ALA A 160 -15.22 11.24 -7.58
N ILE A 161 -15.65 10.07 -8.00
CA ILE A 161 -16.76 9.35 -7.36
C ILE A 161 -16.42 8.85 -5.94
N PHE A 162 -15.12 8.71 -5.61
CA PHE A 162 -14.63 8.28 -4.30
C PHE A 162 -14.32 9.44 -3.36
N GLY A 163 -14.46 10.69 -3.87
CA GLY A 163 -14.33 11.91 -3.09
C GLY A 163 -12.98 12.10 -2.46
N VAL A 164 -13.00 12.63 -1.26
CA VAL A 164 -11.82 13.07 -0.49
C VAL A 164 -10.82 11.96 -0.17
N ARG A 165 -11.19 10.71 -0.24
CA ARG A 165 -10.28 9.58 -0.04
C ARG A 165 -9.58 9.12 -1.32
N GLY A 166 -10.10 9.54 -2.51
CA GLY A 166 -9.59 9.15 -3.82
C GLY A 166 -8.37 9.94 -4.32
N ALA A 167 -7.96 11.00 -3.65
CA ALA A 167 -6.92 11.91 -4.15
C ALA A 167 -5.57 11.26 -4.45
N ASN A 168 -5.20 10.18 -3.76
CA ASN A 168 -3.95 9.44 -3.95
C ASN A 168 -4.08 8.23 -4.89
N GLY A 169 -5.22 8.11 -5.60
CA GLY A 169 -5.57 6.94 -6.40
C GLY A 169 -6.52 6.00 -5.65
N VAL A 170 -7.19 5.13 -6.39
CA VAL A 170 -8.12 4.13 -5.84
C VAL A 170 -7.80 2.76 -6.43
N ILE A 171 -7.78 1.75 -5.58
CA ILE A 171 -7.66 0.35 -5.97
C ILE A 171 -8.95 -0.34 -5.55
N ILE A 172 -9.77 -0.70 -6.55
CA ILE A 172 -11.00 -1.45 -6.34
C ILE A 172 -10.65 -2.93 -6.39
N ILE A 173 -11.09 -3.67 -5.40
CA ILE A 173 -10.94 -5.11 -5.32
C ILE A 173 -12.31 -5.75 -5.36
N THR A 174 -12.54 -6.60 -6.34
CA THR A 174 -13.75 -7.41 -6.46
C THR A 174 -13.42 -8.83 -6.01
N THR A 175 -14.15 -9.32 -5.01
CA THR A 175 -13.98 -10.71 -4.57
C THR A 175 -14.81 -11.67 -5.44
N LYS A 176 -14.40 -12.94 -5.47
CA LYS A 176 -15.05 -13.97 -6.28
C LYS A 176 -16.52 -14.17 -5.89
N ARG A 177 -17.35 -14.30 -6.92
CA ARG A 177 -18.80 -14.58 -6.82
C ARG A 177 -19.15 -15.80 -7.65
N ALA A 178 -20.22 -16.47 -7.30
CA ALA A 178 -20.68 -17.61 -8.08
C ALA A 178 -21.28 -17.15 -9.44
N LYS A 179 -20.92 -17.87 -10.50
CA LYS A 179 -21.54 -17.77 -11.83
C LYS A 179 -22.57 -18.87 -11.98
N ILE A 180 -23.67 -18.60 -12.69
CA ILE A 180 -24.75 -19.59 -12.90
C ILE A 180 -24.15 -20.88 -13.45
N GLY A 181 -24.45 -22.02 -12.80
CA GLY A 181 -23.90 -23.32 -13.15
C GLY A 181 -24.00 -24.30 -12.00
N LYS A 182 -23.39 -25.49 -12.18
CA LYS A 182 -23.33 -26.51 -11.14
C LYS A 182 -22.47 -26.06 -9.99
N THR A 183 -22.78 -26.55 -8.78
CA THR A 183 -21.91 -26.36 -7.62
C THR A 183 -20.54 -26.94 -7.89
N MET A 184 -19.49 -26.14 -7.66
CA MET A 184 -18.08 -26.50 -7.84
C MET A 184 -17.30 -26.33 -6.54
N VAL A 185 -16.39 -27.25 -6.32
CA VAL A 185 -15.38 -27.15 -5.26
C VAL A 185 -14.04 -26.91 -5.94
N ASN A 186 -13.36 -25.81 -5.55
CA ASN A 186 -12.04 -25.47 -6.05
C ASN A 186 -11.04 -25.55 -4.90
N ILE A 187 -9.91 -26.17 -5.15
CA ILE A 187 -8.79 -26.26 -4.21
C ILE A 187 -7.59 -25.60 -4.87
N ASN A 188 -7.08 -24.56 -4.24
CA ASN A 188 -5.86 -23.86 -4.66
C ASN A 188 -4.81 -24.00 -3.56
N SER A 189 -3.65 -24.52 -3.91
CA SER A 189 -2.52 -24.63 -2.98
C SER A 189 -1.26 -24.15 -3.69
N SER A 190 -0.54 -23.27 -3.03
CA SER A 190 0.75 -22.79 -3.51
C SER A 190 1.79 -22.86 -2.42
N VAL A 191 3.01 -23.16 -2.81
CA VAL A 191 4.20 -23.16 -1.94
C VAL A 191 5.30 -22.35 -2.61
N GLY A 192 6.15 -21.73 -1.80
CA GLY A 192 7.27 -20.95 -2.31
C GLY A 192 8.31 -20.67 -1.24
N TRP A 193 9.42 -20.13 -1.69
CA TRP A 193 10.51 -19.70 -0.83
C TRP A 193 10.82 -18.24 -1.08
N LYS A 194 11.11 -17.52 0.00
CA LYS A 194 11.52 -16.12 -0.01
C LYS A 194 13.00 -16.04 0.27
N VAL A 195 13.75 -15.54 -0.69
CA VAL A 195 15.20 -15.43 -0.62
C VAL A 195 15.60 -13.96 -0.72
N ILE A 196 16.55 -13.52 0.12
CA ILE A 196 17.22 -12.23 -0.04
C ILE A 196 18.30 -12.42 -1.09
N TYR A 197 18.18 -11.76 -2.23
CA TYR A 197 19.12 -11.90 -3.34
C TYR A 197 20.30 -10.94 -3.24
N ASP A 198 20.14 -9.84 -2.49
CA ASP A 198 21.17 -8.82 -2.34
C ASP A 198 21.29 -8.38 -0.87
N ARG A 199 22.50 -8.12 -0.42
CA ARG A 199 22.84 -7.71 0.94
C ARG A 199 23.78 -6.52 0.90
N VAL A 200 23.77 -5.74 1.95
CA VAL A 200 24.71 -4.62 2.09
C VAL A 200 26.12 -5.18 2.30
N GLY A 201 27.07 -4.80 1.45
CA GLY A 201 28.48 -5.14 1.66
C GLY A 201 29.02 -4.46 2.93
N VAL A 202 29.51 -5.27 3.85
CA VAL A 202 30.16 -4.83 5.10
C VAL A 202 31.55 -5.46 5.19
N THR A 203 32.42 -4.88 6.01
CA THR A 203 33.79 -5.40 6.25
C THR A 203 33.74 -6.74 6.98
N ASN A 204 34.68 -7.64 6.65
CA ASN A 204 35.02 -8.79 7.48
C ASN A 204 35.90 -8.36 8.66
N ALA A 205 36.23 -9.29 9.56
CA ALA A 205 37.02 -8.99 10.76
C ALA A 205 38.42 -8.42 10.47
N GLU A 206 39.12 -8.91 9.46
CA GLU A 206 40.46 -8.44 9.11
C GLU A 206 40.42 -7.03 8.51
N GLU A 207 39.49 -6.78 7.61
CA GLU A 207 39.25 -5.45 7.02
C GLU A 207 38.85 -4.45 8.11
N PHE A 208 37.94 -4.86 9.02
CA PHE A 208 37.52 -4.03 10.15
C PHE A 208 38.70 -3.67 11.05
N LYS A 209 39.52 -4.65 11.47
CA LYS A 209 40.70 -4.40 12.32
C LYS A 209 41.70 -3.44 11.67
N MET A 210 41.94 -3.62 10.37
CA MET A 210 42.81 -2.73 9.62
C MET A 210 42.28 -1.29 9.64
N LEU A 211 41.05 -1.08 9.22
CA LEU A 211 40.45 0.26 9.13
C LEU A 211 40.29 0.93 10.51
N TYR A 212 39.86 0.18 11.51
CA TYR A 212 39.67 0.71 12.86
C TYR A 212 41.02 1.10 13.52
N ASN A 213 42.06 0.30 13.38
CA ASN A 213 43.39 0.64 13.85
C ASN A 213 43.98 1.84 13.11
N GLU A 214 43.78 1.95 11.81
CA GLU A 214 44.19 3.11 11.02
C GLU A 214 43.49 4.39 11.53
N GLN A 215 42.21 4.33 11.84
CA GLN A 215 41.45 5.43 12.45
C GLN A 215 42.05 5.81 13.83
N LEU A 216 42.31 4.84 14.70
CA LEU A 216 42.88 5.10 16.03
C LEU A 216 44.24 5.74 15.94
N ILE A 217 45.13 5.23 15.08
CA ILE A 217 46.45 5.81 14.86
C ILE A 217 46.41 7.24 14.33
N SER A 218 45.45 7.51 13.39
CA SER A 218 45.25 8.85 12.85
C SER A 218 44.78 9.88 13.91
N GLN A 219 44.09 9.36 14.95
CA GLN A 219 43.62 10.13 16.10
C GLN A 219 44.69 10.23 17.23
N GLY A 220 45.86 9.64 17.04
CA GLY A 220 46.96 9.61 18.02
C GLY A 220 46.76 8.59 19.16
N SER A 221 45.88 7.61 18.96
CA SER A 221 45.61 6.54 19.90
C SER A 221 46.39 5.26 19.51
N ASP A 222 46.65 4.39 20.49
CA ASP A 222 47.24 3.07 20.24
C ASP A 222 46.23 2.15 19.49
N PRO A 223 46.70 1.16 18.71
CA PRO A 223 45.87 0.12 18.11
C PRO A 223 45.04 -0.60 19.18
N TYR A 224 43.81 -1.01 18.81
CA TYR A 224 42.94 -1.75 19.71
C TYR A 224 43.44 -3.15 20.00
N ASP A 225 43.27 -3.63 21.23
CA ASP A 225 43.62 -5.02 21.62
C ASP A 225 42.49 -5.99 21.25
N TYR A 226 42.74 -6.79 20.22
CA TYR A 226 41.80 -7.80 19.70
C TYR A 226 41.97 -9.18 20.34
N THR A 227 42.76 -9.35 21.40
CA THR A 227 43.09 -10.66 21.98
C THR A 227 41.84 -11.46 22.36
N GLN A 228 40.81 -10.78 22.84
CA GLN A 228 39.54 -11.37 23.25
C GLN A 228 38.47 -11.34 22.15
N TRP A 229 38.72 -10.66 21.03
CA TRP A 229 37.77 -10.45 19.94
C TRP A 229 38.20 -11.22 18.69
N THR A 230 38.00 -12.54 18.74
CA THR A 230 38.49 -13.49 17.73
C THR A 230 37.43 -13.88 16.68
N GLY A 231 36.27 -13.30 16.74
CA GLY A 231 35.19 -13.58 15.80
C GLY A 231 35.50 -13.09 14.37
N ASN A 232 34.79 -13.66 13.42
CA ASN A 232 34.67 -13.17 12.04
C ASN A 232 33.22 -13.40 11.60
N THR A 233 32.31 -12.64 12.21
CA THR A 233 30.89 -12.88 12.16
C THR A 233 30.23 -12.04 11.06
N ASP A 234 29.62 -12.69 10.09
CA ASP A 234 28.67 -12.05 9.15
C ASP A 234 27.30 -11.95 9.82
N TRP A 235 27.06 -10.83 10.48
CA TRP A 235 25.83 -10.59 11.22
C TRP A 235 24.56 -10.64 10.35
N GLN A 236 24.65 -10.29 9.06
CA GLN A 236 23.52 -10.43 8.16
C GLN A 236 23.18 -11.89 7.93
N ASN A 237 24.19 -12.76 7.82
CA ASN A 237 23.99 -14.20 7.66
C ASN A 237 23.39 -14.84 8.92
N GLU A 238 23.74 -14.30 10.09
CA GLU A 238 23.22 -14.78 11.36
C GLU A 238 21.75 -14.47 11.59
N ILE A 239 21.24 -13.35 11.09
CA ILE A 239 19.85 -12.93 11.31
C ILE A 239 18.92 -13.29 10.15
N PHE A 240 19.45 -13.45 8.92
CA PHE A 240 18.65 -13.76 7.74
C PHE A 240 18.45 -15.26 7.52
N GLN A 241 17.34 -15.59 6.89
CA GLN A 241 16.99 -16.96 6.49
C GLN A 241 16.25 -16.96 5.15
N THR A 242 16.23 -18.14 4.51
CA THR A 242 15.28 -18.43 3.44
C THR A 242 13.93 -18.75 4.08
N GLY A 243 12.95 -17.87 3.88
CA GLY A 243 11.61 -18.04 4.43
C GLY A 243 10.76 -18.98 3.57
N PHE A 244 9.97 -19.83 4.21
CA PHE A 244 8.98 -20.66 3.55
C PHE A 244 7.62 -19.97 3.55
N LEU A 245 6.87 -20.06 2.44
CA LEU A 245 5.51 -19.57 2.36
C LEU A 245 4.57 -20.61 1.75
N THR A 246 3.34 -20.66 2.25
CA THR A 246 2.26 -21.46 1.67
C THR A 246 0.93 -20.72 1.77
N ASN A 247 0.13 -20.84 0.70
CA ASN A 247 -1.23 -20.33 0.66
C ASN A 247 -2.15 -21.45 0.18
N ASN A 248 -3.05 -21.88 1.04
CA ASN A 248 -4.00 -22.95 0.78
C ASN A 248 -5.41 -22.37 0.88
N ASN A 249 -6.22 -22.58 -0.15
CA ASN A 249 -7.59 -22.10 -0.20
C ASN A 249 -8.51 -23.20 -0.74
N VAL A 250 -9.63 -23.40 -0.06
CA VAL A 250 -10.73 -24.27 -0.52
C VAL A 250 -11.95 -23.39 -0.69
N SER A 251 -12.56 -23.40 -1.88
CA SER A 251 -13.77 -22.65 -2.12
C SER A 251 -14.88 -23.49 -2.71
N ILE A 252 -16.12 -23.17 -2.33
CA ILE A 252 -17.34 -23.77 -2.81
C ILE A 252 -18.18 -22.69 -3.45
N THR A 253 -18.58 -22.89 -4.71
CA THR A 253 -19.41 -21.95 -5.45
C THR A 253 -20.64 -22.65 -5.99
N GLY A 254 -21.80 -21.99 -5.93
CA GLY A 254 -23.02 -22.48 -6.53
C GLY A 254 -23.95 -21.33 -6.86
N ALA A 255 -24.62 -21.41 -8.01
CA ALA A 255 -25.59 -20.42 -8.42
C ALA A 255 -26.75 -21.02 -9.20
N THR A 256 -27.94 -20.55 -8.89
CA THR A 256 -29.19 -20.74 -9.63
C THR A 256 -29.65 -19.37 -10.14
N ASP A 257 -30.77 -19.34 -10.86
CA ASP A 257 -31.36 -18.06 -11.32
C ASP A 257 -31.79 -17.15 -10.16
N LYS A 258 -32.05 -17.71 -8.96
CA LYS A 258 -32.57 -16.98 -7.81
C LYS A 258 -31.56 -16.80 -6.68
N SER A 259 -30.52 -17.62 -6.65
CA SER A 259 -29.53 -17.56 -5.56
C SER A 259 -28.12 -17.83 -6.06
N LYS A 260 -27.17 -17.08 -5.54
CA LYS A 260 -25.75 -17.27 -5.78
C LYS A 260 -25.04 -17.30 -4.44
N PHE A 261 -24.08 -18.21 -4.28
CA PHE A 261 -23.26 -18.24 -3.08
C PHE A 261 -21.81 -18.61 -3.39
N TYR A 262 -20.90 -18.03 -2.67
CA TYR A 262 -19.47 -18.34 -2.64
C TYR A 262 -19.04 -18.47 -1.18
N LEU A 263 -18.31 -19.53 -0.85
CA LEU A 263 -17.63 -19.72 0.43
C LEU A 263 -16.18 -20.07 0.14
N GLY A 264 -15.24 -19.25 0.61
CA GLY A 264 -13.80 -19.49 0.60
C GLY A 264 -13.26 -19.65 2.01
N LEU A 265 -12.42 -20.67 2.22
CA LEU A 265 -11.67 -20.89 3.46
C LEU A 265 -10.20 -20.95 3.13
N GLY A 266 -9.40 -20.08 3.75
CA GLY A 266 -7.98 -19.94 3.46
C GLY A 266 -7.09 -20.09 4.68
N TYR A 267 -5.92 -20.71 4.48
CA TYR A 267 -4.82 -20.73 5.42
C TYR A 267 -3.55 -20.27 4.74
N VAL A 268 -2.92 -19.25 5.33
CA VAL A 268 -1.68 -18.66 4.85
C VAL A 268 -0.64 -18.74 5.95
N MET A 269 0.54 -19.28 5.64
CA MET A 269 1.69 -19.22 6.49
C MET A 269 2.87 -18.65 5.71
N GLU A 270 3.57 -17.69 6.31
CA GLU A 270 4.75 -17.06 5.71
C GLU A 270 5.83 -16.90 6.76
N GLU A 271 6.98 -17.46 6.52
CA GLU A 271 8.20 -17.14 7.24
C GLU A 271 8.87 -15.97 6.56
N GLY A 272 9.29 -14.98 7.35
CA GLY A 272 10.01 -13.82 6.85
C GLY A 272 11.44 -14.13 6.49
N SER A 273 12.10 -13.13 5.93
CA SER A 273 13.54 -13.20 5.63
C SER A 273 14.42 -13.06 6.88
N ILE A 274 13.84 -12.63 8.01
CA ILE A 274 14.52 -12.57 9.31
C ILE A 274 14.11 -13.79 10.13
N LYS A 275 15.07 -14.43 10.81
CA LYS A 275 14.80 -15.53 11.75
C LYS A 275 13.74 -15.08 12.77
N THR A 276 12.85 -15.98 13.20
CA THR A 276 11.70 -15.73 14.11
C THR A 276 10.50 -15.03 13.52
N GLU A 277 10.61 -14.45 12.33
CA GLU A 277 9.52 -13.76 11.65
C GLU A 277 8.54 -14.77 11.03
N LYS A 278 7.33 -14.91 11.59
CA LYS A 278 6.33 -15.86 11.11
C LYS A 278 4.91 -15.30 11.18
N LEU A 279 4.25 -15.24 10.01
CA LEU A 279 2.84 -14.95 9.87
C LEU A 279 2.03 -16.25 9.83
N ASN A 280 0.94 -16.31 10.58
CA ASN A 280 -0.10 -17.32 10.42
C ASN A 280 -1.45 -16.61 10.27
N LYS A 281 -2.18 -16.90 9.18
CA LYS A 281 -3.43 -16.23 8.85
C LYS A 281 -4.48 -17.26 8.41
N PHE A 282 -5.66 -17.22 9.04
CA PHE A 282 -6.86 -17.95 8.62
C PHE A 282 -7.86 -16.94 8.08
N THR A 283 -8.44 -17.22 6.91
CA THR A 283 -9.42 -16.37 6.24
C THR A 283 -10.71 -17.11 5.94
N VAL A 284 -11.81 -16.38 6.01
CA VAL A 284 -13.14 -16.83 5.57
C VAL A 284 -13.71 -15.74 4.67
N ASN A 285 -14.15 -16.11 3.47
CA ASN A 285 -14.86 -15.21 2.55
C ASN A 285 -16.22 -15.84 2.23
N LEU A 286 -17.30 -15.10 2.45
CA LEU A 286 -18.67 -15.52 2.20
C LEU A 286 -19.41 -14.44 1.42
N ASN A 287 -19.86 -14.79 0.21
CA ASN A 287 -20.69 -13.93 -0.64
C ASN A 287 -22.00 -14.63 -0.96
N SER A 288 -23.12 -13.93 -0.79
CA SER A 288 -24.41 -14.48 -1.15
C SER A 288 -25.32 -13.39 -1.71
N GLU A 289 -26.09 -13.75 -2.76
CA GLU A 289 -27.05 -12.88 -3.43
C GLU A 289 -28.32 -13.66 -3.72
N TYR A 290 -29.47 -13.06 -3.44
CA TYR A 290 -30.79 -13.64 -3.63
C TYR A 290 -31.67 -12.68 -4.42
N SER A 291 -32.23 -13.16 -5.52
CA SER A 291 -33.31 -12.51 -6.27
C SER A 291 -34.65 -12.91 -5.63
N VAL A 292 -35.17 -12.06 -4.75
CA VAL A 292 -36.43 -12.30 -4.03
C VAL A 292 -37.62 -12.23 -4.98
N THR A 293 -37.59 -11.23 -5.89
CA THR A 293 -38.49 -11.07 -7.03
C THR A 293 -37.66 -10.59 -8.23
N ASP A 294 -38.31 -10.42 -9.38
CA ASP A 294 -37.64 -9.91 -10.59
C ASP A 294 -37.14 -8.46 -10.44
N PHE A 295 -37.70 -7.71 -9.49
CA PHE A 295 -37.34 -6.31 -9.23
C PHE A 295 -36.67 -6.08 -7.88
N LEU A 296 -36.49 -7.11 -7.01
CA LEU A 296 -35.89 -6.97 -5.68
C LEU A 296 -34.77 -8.01 -5.49
N ARG A 297 -33.58 -7.51 -5.28
CA ARG A 297 -32.37 -8.30 -4.93
C ARG A 297 -31.87 -7.92 -3.54
N PHE A 298 -31.39 -8.90 -2.83
CA PHE A 298 -30.74 -8.76 -1.53
C PHE A 298 -29.46 -9.57 -1.50
N GLY A 299 -28.44 -9.05 -0.85
CA GLY A 299 -27.18 -9.80 -0.72
C GLY A 299 -26.35 -9.35 0.45
N PHE A 300 -25.34 -10.14 0.75
CA PHE A 300 -24.35 -9.83 1.77
C PHE A 300 -22.98 -10.40 1.37
N GLN A 301 -21.95 -9.76 1.87
CA GLN A 301 -20.56 -10.12 1.71
C GLN A 301 -19.89 -10.02 3.06
N LEU A 302 -19.11 -11.05 3.43
CA LEU A 302 -18.42 -11.12 4.71
C LEU A 302 -17.02 -11.67 4.50
N ASN A 303 -16.03 -10.97 5.02
CA ASN A 303 -14.66 -11.39 5.11
C ASN A 303 -14.24 -11.45 6.57
N GLY A 304 -13.77 -12.59 7.02
CA GLY A 304 -13.24 -12.79 8.37
C GLY A 304 -11.78 -13.18 8.34
N VAL A 305 -10.99 -12.68 9.28
CA VAL A 305 -9.59 -13.09 9.44
C VAL A 305 -9.21 -13.22 10.90
N ARG A 306 -8.41 -14.24 11.19
CA ARG A 306 -7.57 -14.33 12.39
C ARG A 306 -6.13 -14.41 11.95
N ALA A 307 -5.29 -13.48 12.45
CA ALA A 307 -3.88 -13.42 12.09
C ALA A 307 -3.00 -13.26 13.33
N LYS A 308 -1.84 -13.92 13.28
CA LYS A 308 -0.71 -13.66 14.19
C LYS A 308 0.38 -13.02 13.36
N TYR A 309 0.64 -11.73 13.58
CA TYR A 309 1.70 -10.99 12.89
C TYR A 309 3.01 -11.10 13.67
N PRO A 310 4.14 -11.21 12.97
CA PRO A 310 5.44 -11.21 13.62
C PRO A 310 5.82 -9.80 14.09
N ASP A 311 6.68 -9.75 15.11
CA ASP A 311 7.44 -8.55 15.48
C ASP A 311 8.93 -8.86 15.35
N ALA A 312 9.51 -8.56 14.19
CA ALA A 312 10.90 -8.84 13.94
C ALA A 312 11.75 -7.56 13.99
N LYS A 313 12.90 -7.67 14.63
CA LYS A 313 13.87 -6.60 14.84
C LYS A 313 15.27 -7.13 14.49
N GLY A 314 16.28 -6.27 14.53
CA GLY A 314 17.68 -6.68 14.47
C GLY A 314 18.42 -6.32 13.19
N VAL A 315 17.78 -5.91 12.10
CA VAL A 315 18.48 -5.58 10.83
C VAL A 315 19.47 -4.43 11.02
N ASP A 316 19.05 -3.35 11.69
CA ASP A 316 19.89 -2.17 11.93
C ASP A 316 21.14 -2.55 12.78
N GLY A 317 20.97 -3.37 13.80
CA GLY A 317 22.08 -3.90 14.60
C GLY A 317 23.06 -4.74 13.77
N ALA A 318 22.55 -5.56 12.86
CA ALA A 318 23.40 -6.42 12.00
C ALA A 318 24.25 -5.63 10.99
N LEU A 319 23.79 -4.45 10.56
CA LEU A 319 24.56 -3.57 9.68
C LEU A 319 25.64 -2.77 10.42
N LYS A 320 25.50 -2.62 11.74
CA LYS A 320 26.39 -1.79 12.57
C LYS A 320 27.34 -2.58 13.46
N ALA A 321 26.99 -3.83 13.82
CA ALA A 321 27.77 -4.62 14.76
C ALA A 321 29.13 -4.99 14.18
N ALA A 322 30.20 -4.78 14.98
CA ALA A 322 31.56 -5.12 14.59
C ALA A 322 31.71 -6.63 14.34
N PRO A 323 32.32 -7.05 13.23
CA PRO A 323 32.43 -8.46 12.85
C PRO A 323 33.37 -9.26 13.71
N ILE A 324 34.15 -8.60 14.57
CA ILE A 324 35.18 -9.24 15.45
C ILE A 324 34.57 -9.93 16.67
N ALA A 325 33.31 -9.67 17.00
CA ALA A 325 32.65 -10.34 18.11
C ALA A 325 32.09 -11.72 17.68
N PRO A 326 32.30 -12.78 18.45
CA PRO A 326 31.63 -14.06 18.27
C PRO A 326 30.11 -13.95 18.48
N THR A 327 29.35 -14.89 17.94
CA THR A 327 27.87 -14.96 18.16
C THR A 327 27.55 -15.33 19.60
N HIS A 328 28.19 -16.40 20.09
CA HIS A 328 28.01 -16.98 21.44
C HIS A 328 29.35 -17.35 22.03
N ASP A 329 29.42 -17.37 23.34
CA ASP A 329 30.51 -18.02 24.07
C ASP A 329 30.29 -19.54 24.04
N LEU A 330 31.34 -20.28 23.74
CA LEU A 330 31.28 -21.74 23.56
C LEU A 330 31.10 -22.52 24.88
N GLU A 331 31.53 -21.95 26.01
CA GLU A 331 31.44 -22.63 27.31
C GLU A 331 30.09 -22.38 27.98
N SER A 332 29.69 -21.13 28.05
CA SER A 332 28.45 -20.75 28.74
C SER A 332 27.20 -20.83 27.83
N GLY A 333 27.37 -20.83 26.50
CA GLY A 333 26.28 -20.76 25.53
C GLY A 333 25.55 -19.39 25.51
N LEU A 334 26.07 -18.41 26.26
CA LEU A 334 25.49 -17.06 26.28
C LEU A 334 25.81 -16.29 25.00
N ILE A 335 24.90 -15.45 24.55
CA ILE A 335 25.16 -14.51 23.45
C ILE A 335 26.33 -13.60 23.85
N HIS A 336 27.31 -13.46 22.96
CA HIS A 336 28.49 -12.65 23.22
C HIS A 336 28.14 -11.15 23.17
N THR A 337 28.68 -10.31 24.06
CA THR A 337 28.53 -8.85 23.93
C THR A 337 29.32 -8.32 22.73
N LEU A 338 29.08 -7.07 22.34
CA LEU A 338 29.97 -6.37 21.40
C LEU A 338 31.14 -5.71 22.13
N PRO A 339 32.23 -5.32 21.41
CA PRO A 339 33.36 -4.61 22.01
C PRO A 339 32.97 -3.34 22.75
N ASP A 340 33.78 -2.94 23.72
CA ASP A 340 33.56 -1.81 24.62
C ASP A 340 33.29 -0.48 23.89
N PHE A 341 34.00 -0.23 22.80
CA PHE A 341 33.80 0.97 21.97
C PHE A 341 32.42 1.05 21.28
N GLN A 342 31.68 -0.08 21.22
CA GLN A 342 30.42 -0.18 20.51
C GLN A 342 29.23 -0.58 21.37
N ARG A 343 29.41 -1.40 22.43
CA ARG A 343 28.32 -2.01 23.21
C ARG A 343 27.33 -1.04 23.86
N ALA A 344 27.76 0.20 24.08
CA ALA A 344 26.89 1.25 24.62
C ALA A 344 25.84 1.75 23.57
N GLN A 345 26.10 1.56 22.30
CA GLN A 345 25.28 2.09 21.19
C GLN A 345 24.57 0.98 20.42
N VAL A 346 25.16 -0.19 20.30
CA VAL A 346 24.65 -1.32 19.52
C VAL A 346 24.74 -2.58 20.38
N TRP A 347 23.65 -3.35 20.40
CA TRP A 347 23.66 -4.68 21.01
C TRP A 347 23.95 -5.74 19.96
N ASN A 348 24.42 -6.91 20.41
CA ASN A 348 24.52 -8.07 19.54
C ASN A 348 23.17 -8.35 18.87
N PRO A 349 23.10 -8.42 17.52
CA PRO A 349 21.85 -8.58 16.78
C PRO A 349 21.02 -9.79 17.19
N LEU A 350 21.66 -10.83 17.70
CA LEU A 350 21.00 -12.07 18.16
C LEU A 350 20.13 -11.83 19.41
N ILE A 351 20.43 -10.83 20.22
CA ILE A 351 19.57 -10.46 21.37
C ILE A 351 18.16 -10.12 20.88
N GLU A 352 18.05 -9.33 19.81
CA GLU A 352 16.73 -8.93 19.26
C GLU A 352 16.03 -10.09 18.55
N THR A 353 16.74 -10.98 17.87
CA THR A 353 16.15 -12.10 17.14
C THR A 353 15.86 -13.33 17.99
N GLU A 354 16.73 -13.68 18.92
CA GLU A 354 16.59 -14.91 19.73
C GLU A 354 15.89 -14.68 21.07
N LEU A 355 16.19 -13.56 21.76
CA LEU A 355 15.66 -13.32 23.10
C LEU A 355 14.42 -12.42 23.13
N ARG A 356 14.29 -11.44 22.20
CA ARG A 356 13.16 -10.50 22.20
C ARG A 356 12.09 -10.81 21.16
N GLY A 357 12.47 -11.31 19.98
CA GLY A 357 11.52 -11.64 18.92
C GLY A 357 10.57 -12.77 19.27
N ALA A 358 11.02 -13.73 20.08
CA ALA A 358 10.21 -14.87 20.52
C ALA A 358 9.19 -14.53 21.63
N HIS A 359 9.34 -13.36 22.29
CA HIS A 359 8.58 -12.97 23.48
C HIS A 359 7.41 -12.02 23.19
N ASN A 360 6.80 -12.12 22.01
CA ASN A 360 5.63 -11.36 21.62
C ASN A 360 4.47 -12.29 21.20
N LYS A 361 3.31 -12.15 21.80
CA LYS A 361 2.08 -12.86 21.46
C LYS A 361 1.06 -11.84 20.99
N SER A 362 0.93 -11.67 19.69
CA SER A 362 -0.04 -10.77 19.05
C SER A 362 -1.11 -11.58 18.34
N GLU A 363 -2.38 -11.27 18.59
CA GLU A 363 -3.53 -11.85 17.90
C GLU A 363 -4.43 -10.76 17.35
N ASN A 364 -4.76 -10.89 16.06
CA ASN A 364 -5.59 -9.93 15.34
C ASN A 364 -6.81 -10.64 14.78
N TYR A 365 -7.99 -10.09 15.06
CA TYR A 365 -9.27 -10.53 14.52
C TYR A 365 -9.88 -9.37 13.74
N ARG A 366 -10.40 -9.64 12.54
CA ARG A 366 -11.10 -8.65 11.76
C ARG A 366 -12.28 -9.28 11.04
N VAL A 367 -13.38 -8.57 11.01
CA VAL A 367 -14.59 -8.91 10.26
C VAL A 367 -14.97 -7.68 9.45
N ALA A 368 -14.97 -7.82 8.13
CA ALA A 368 -15.31 -6.75 7.20
C ALA A 368 -16.36 -7.26 6.20
N GLY A 369 -17.37 -6.46 5.91
CA GLY A 369 -18.40 -6.87 4.97
C GLY A 369 -19.51 -5.87 4.81
N ASN A 370 -20.48 -6.23 3.99
CA ASN A 370 -21.65 -5.42 3.75
C ASN A 370 -22.93 -6.25 3.59
N VAL A 371 -24.06 -5.60 3.77
CA VAL A 371 -25.39 -6.08 3.36
C VAL A 371 -25.97 -5.04 2.41
N PHE A 372 -26.62 -5.47 1.35
CA PHE A 372 -27.25 -4.56 0.40
C PHE A 372 -28.65 -5.05 -0.03
N GLY A 373 -29.49 -4.06 -0.30
CA GLY A 373 -30.77 -4.25 -0.97
C GLY A 373 -30.80 -3.41 -2.25
N GLU A 374 -31.29 -4.00 -3.33
CA GLU A 374 -31.38 -3.36 -4.64
C GLU A 374 -32.76 -3.55 -5.21
N ILE A 375 -33.42 -2.45 -5.63
CA ILE A 375 -34.77 -2.44 -6.16
C ILE A 375 -34.82 -1.74 -7.51
N ASP A 376 -35.33 -2.41 -8.51
CA ASP A 376 -35.61 -1.84 -9.81
C ASP A 376 -36.97 -1.14 -9.76
N ILE A 377 -36.97 0.19 -9.47
CA ILE A 377 -38.17 1.03 -9.37
C ILE A 377 -38.91 1.09 -10.72
N LEU A 378 -38.11 1.21 -11.77
CA LEU A 378 -38.53 1.13 -13.18
C LEU A 378 -37.51 0.24 -13.93
N LYS A 379 -37.84 -0.19 -15.15
CA LYS A 379 -36.92 -1.03 -15.97
C LYS A 379 -35.50 -0.44 -16.14
N ASN A 380 -35.38 0.87 -16.00
CA ASN A 380 -34.15 1.62 -16.22
C ASN A 380 -33.76 2.52 -15.01
N LEU A 381 -34.42 2.37 -13.87
CA LEU A 381 -34.18 3.15 -12.66
C LEU A 381 -34.04 2.19 -11.47
N THR A 382 -32.83 2.06 -10.98
CA THR A 382 -32.46 1.16 -9.89
C THR A 382 -32.03 1.96 -8.66
N PHE A 383 -32.55 1.61 -7.49
CA PHE A 383 -32.10 2.11 -6.20
C PHE A 383 -31.38 1.01 -5.44
N LYS A 384 -30.19 1.31 -4.93
CA LYS A 384 -29.39 0.40 -4.11
C LYS A 384 -29.03 1.06 -2.79
N ALA A 385 -29.32 0.38 -1.69
CA ALA A 385 -28.86 0.75 -0.35
C ALA A 385 -27.85 -0.29 0.12
N THR A 386 -26.68 0.14 0.63
CA THR A 386 -25.63 -0.73 1.15
C THR A 386 -25.20 -0.24 2.52
N PHE A 387 -25.11 -1.16 3.48
CA PHE A 387 -24.55 -0.93 4.81
C PHE A 387 -23.31 -1.79 4.95
N SER A 388 -22.17 -1.15 5.19
CA SER A 388 -20.88 -1.82 5.31
C SER A 388 -20.30 -1.59 6.69
N MET A 389 -19.59 -2.59 7.21
CA MET A 389 -18.90 -2.53 8.49
C MET A 389 -17.53 -3.22 8.37
N ASP A 390 -16.53 -2.63 9.01
CA ASP A 390 -15.19 -3.19 9.16
C ASP A 390 -14.79 -3.03 10.63
N TYR A 391 -14.74 -4.12 11.34
CA TYR A 391 -14.36 -4.17 12.74
C TYR A 391 -13.08 -4.99 12.91
N ALA A 392 -12.06 -4.38 13.51
CA ALA A 392 -10.82 -5.06 13.85
C ALA A 392 -10.51 -4.93 15.34
N SER A 393 -9.99 -6.01 15.91
CA SER A 393 -9.53 -6.08 17.29
C SER A 393 -8.15 -6.72 17.33
N SER A 394 -7.17 -6.01 17.86
CA SER A 394 -5.81 -6.48 18.08
C SER A 394 -5.54 -6.59 19.57
N GLN A 395 -4.94 -7.69 19.99
CA GLN A 395 -4.51 -7.93 21.37
C GLN A 395 -3.03 -8.32 21.34
N GLY A 396 -2.23 -7.66 22.17
CA GLY A 396 -0.81 -7.94 22.31
C GLY A 396 -0.42 -8.18 23.75
N ARG A 397 0.46 -9.15 23.98
CA ARG A 397 1.21 -9.36 25.21
C ARG A 397 2.67 -9.53 24.83
N SER A 398 3.55 -8.83 25.53
CA SER A 398 5.00 -8.98 25.34
C SER A 398 5.68 -9.12 26.70
N TYR A 399 6.72 -9.93 26.68
CA TYR A 399 7.61 -10.13 27.80
C TYR A 399 9.01 -9.68 27.43
N SER A 400 9.64 -8.91 28.27
CA SER A 400 11.05 -8.55 28.15
C SER A 400 11.81 -9.20 29.30
N PRO A 401 12.60 -10.26 29.03
CA PRO A 401 13.32 -10.99 30.05
C PRO A 401 14.51 -10.21 30.60
N LEU A 402 15.06 -10.67 31.71
CA LEU A 402 16.41 -10.32 32.10
C LEU A 402 17.40 -10.92 31.09
N ILE A 403 18.19 -10.08 30.47
CA ILE A 403 19.14 -10.48 29.43
C ILE A 403 20.51 -10.64 30.06
N TYR A 404 21.07 -11.83 29.93
CA TYR A 404 22.43 -12.15 30.29
C TYR A 404 23.24 -12.44 29.05
N VAL A 405 24.44 -11.89 28.98
CA VAL A 405 25.38 -12.06 27.89
C VAL A 405 26.74 -12.50 28.42
N TYR A 406 27.57 -13.02 27.54
CA TYR A 406 28.98 -13.22 27.82
C TYR A 406 29.74 -11.91 27.52
N ASN A 407 30.44 -11.40 28.50
CA ASN A 407 31.34 -10.25 28.36
C ASN A 407 32.73 -10.65 28.82
N PRO A 408 33.73 -10.69 27.92
CA PRO A 408 35.10 -11.10 28.32
C PRO A 408 35.77 -10.11 29.28
N ASP A 409 35.31 -8.88 29.38
CA ASP A 409 35.90 -7.86 30.26
C ASP A 409 35.37 -7.96 31.71
N VAL A 410 34.45 -8.89 31.99
CA VAL A 410 33.87 -9.10 33.32
C VAL A 410 34.37 -10.39 33.92
N GLU A 411 34.75 -10.38 35.19
CA GLU A 411 35.17 -11.58 35.92
C GLU A 411 34.06 -12.66 35.89
N GLY A 412 34.43 -13.85 35.45
CA GLY A 412 33.47 -14.94 35.23
C GLY A 412 32.61 -14.82 33.95
N GLY A 413 32.83 -13.80 33.11
CA GLY A 413 32.29 -13.68 31.77
C GLY A 413 30.79 -13.36 31.70
N LYS A 414 29.99 -13.45 32.76
CA LYS A 414 28.54 -13.26 32.73
C LYS A 414 28.15 -11.85 33.13
N GLU A 415 27.60 -11.12 32.22
CA GLU A 415 27.05 -9.76 32.44
C GLU A 415 25.54 -9.75 32.25
N ARG A 416 24.86 -8.92 33.07
CA ARG A 416 23.43 -8.66 32.94
C ARG A 416 23.21 -7.31 32.25
N LEU A 417 22.64 -7.34 31.05
CA LEU A 417 22.36 -6.13 30.25
C LEU A 417 21.09 -5.40 30.67
N THR A 418 20.09 -6.09 31.24
CA THR A 418 18.82 -5.49 31.64
C THR A 418 18.61 -5.64 33.13
N GLU A 419 18.33 -4.52 33.81
CA GLU A 419 18.10 -4.50 35.25
C GLU A 419 16.70 -5.04 35.65
N ARG A 420 15.74 -4.94 34.71
CA ARG A 420 14.35 -5.29 34.96
C ARG A 420 13.82 -6.23 33.87
N GLU A 421 13.02 -7.18 34.29
CA GLU A 421 12.08 -7.84 33.41
C GLU A 421 10.77 -7.05 33.38
N SER A 422 10.02 -7.17 32.26
CA SER A 422 8.76 -6.45 32.13
C SER A 422 7.72 -7.23 31.32
N VAL A 423 6.45 -6.97 31.64
CA VAL A 423 5.30 -7.44 30.88
C VAL A 423 4.51 -6.23 30.39
N ASN A 424 4.17 -6.22 29.12
CA ASN A 424 3.29 -5.22 28.52
C ASN A 424 2.08 -5.90 27.90
N GLN A 425 0.92 -5.27 28.04
CA GLN A 425 -0.34 -5.69 27.45
C GLN A 425 -0.96 -4.54 26.68
N SER A 426 -1.51 -4.83 25.51
CA SER A 426 -2.24 -3.85 24.72
C SER A 426 -3.49 -4.45 24.11
N LYS A 427 -4.51 -3.61 23.96
CA LYS A 427 -5.70 -3.91 23.18
C LYS A 427 -6.06 -2.68 22.35
N SER A 428 -6.29 -2.89 21.07
CA SER A 428 -6.80 -1.85 20.19
C SER A 428 -8.00 -2.37 19.41
N THR A 429 -8.96 -1.48 19.17
CA THR A 429 -10.11 -1.75 18.32
C THR A 429 -10.26 -0.65 17.29
N SER A 430 -10.71 -1.01 16.11
CA SER A 430 -11.12 -0.06 15.07
C SER A 430 -12.46 -0.47 14.49
N LEU A 431 -13.31 0.51 14.24
CA LEU A 431 -14.61 0.35 13.61
C LEU A 431 -14.73 1.35 12.47
N ALA A 432 -14.99 0.86 11.26
CA ALA A 432 -15.48 1.68 10.16
C ALA A 432 -16.89 1.25 9.80
N ALA A 433 -17.83 2.19 9.75
CA ALA A 433 -19.21 1.97 9.34
C ALA A 433 -19.53 2.90 8.18
N GLN A 434 -20.02 2.34 7.07
CA GLN A 434 -20.34 3.08 5.84
C GLN A 434 -21.77 2.79 5.43
N SER A 435 -22.48 3.82 4.95
CA SER A 435 -23.81 3.68 4.35
C SER A 435 -23.80 4.36 2.99
N ASP A 436 -24.27 3.66 1.98
CA ASP A 436 -24.40 4.15 0.62
C ASP A 436 -25.83 4.01 0.13
N TYR A 437 -26.38 5.09 -0.38
CA TYR A 437 -27.71 5.15 -1.00
C TYR A 437 -27.52 5.69 -2.41
N VAL A 438 -27.74 4.83 -3.42
CA VAL A 438 -27.42 5.15 -4.81
C VAL A 438 -28.62 4.91 -5.70
N LEU A 439 -28.98 5.94 -6.47
CA LEU A 439 -30.00 5.90 -7.51
C LEU A 439 -29.29 5.95 -8.88
N THR A 440 -29.53 4.96 -9.73
CA THR A 440 -28.96 4.86 -11.07
C THR A 440 -30.05 4.78 -12.12
N TYR A 441 -29.98 5.66 -13.12
CA TYR A 441 -30.84 5.64 -14.30
C TYR A 441 -30.02 5.27 -15.54
N LEU A 442 -30.49 4.30 -16.32
CA LEU A 442 -29.90 3.83 -17.56
C LEU A 442 -30.85 4.12 -18.72
N GLY A 443 -30.56 5.13 -19.54
CA GLY A 443 -31.41 5.53 -20.67
C GLY A 443 -30.72 5.25 -22.02
N GLN A 444 -31.46 4.67 -22.93
CA GLN A 444 -31.04 4.52 -24.33
C GLN A 444 -32.08 5.21 -25.22
N PHE A 445 -31.70 6.29 -25.91
CA PHE A 445 -32.58 7.10 -26.77
C PHE A 445 -32.00 7.11 -28.19
N GLY A 446 -32.37 6.11 -28.98
CA GLY A 446 -31.78 5.90 -30.30
C GLY A 446 -30.27 5.74 -30.23
N ASN A 447 -29.50 6.71 -30.76
CA ASN A 447 -28.04 6.69 -30.75
C ASN A 447 -27.43 7.31 -29.47
N HIS A 448 -28.25 7.71 -28.49
CA HIS A 448 -27.81 8.35 -27.26
C HIS A 448 -27.93 7.38 -26.10
N GLY A 449 -26.79 7.02 -25.47
CA GLY A 449 -26.73 6.30 -24.21
C GLY A 449 -26.47 7.28 -23.07
N LEU A 450 -27.26 7.19 -21.99
CA LEU A 450 -27.17 8.06 -20.83
C LEU A 450 -27.21 7.25 -19.55
N THR A 451 -26.20 7.38 -18.69
CA THR A 451 -26.21 6.87 -17.32
C THR A 451 -26.16 8.06 -16.35
N LEU A 452 -27.14 8.16 -15.48
CA LEU A 452 -27.18 9.14 -14.40
C LEU A 452 -27.06 8.39 -13.07
N THR A 453 -26.18 8.87 -12.21
CA THR A 453 -26.02 8.33 -10.84
C THR A 453 -26.12 9.47 -9.85
N ALA A 454 -26.97 9.34 -8.86
CA ALA A 454 -27.05 10.24 -7.71
C ALA A 454 -26.90 9.41 -6.43
N GLY A 455 -26.18 9.92 -5.44
CA GLY A 455 -25.94 9.15 -4.24
C GLY A 455 -25.63 9.98 -3.01
N LEU A 456 -25.83 9.33 -1.88
CA LEU A 456 -25.44 9.79 -0.54
C LEU A 456 -24.56 8.72 0.08
N THR A 457 -23.39 9.11 0.55
CA THR A 457 -22.46 8.23 1.29
C THR A 457 -22.16 8.82 2.64
N THR A 458 -22.23 8.00 3.69
CA THR A 458 -21.73 8.37 5.02
C THR A 458 -20.64 7.39 5.43
N ASN A 459 -19.64 7.86 6.16
CA ASN A 459 -18.57 7.01 6.68
C ASN A 459 -18.19 7.48 8.08
N TYR A 460 -18.29 6.59 9.05
CA TYR A 460 -17.86 6.76 10.44
C TYR A 460 -16.68 5.88 10.71
N ASN A 461 -15.61 6.43 11.29
CA ASN A 461 -14.44 5.68 11.71
C ASN A 461 -14.15 5.99 13.18
N GLU A 462 -13.96 4.95 13.97
CA GLU A 462 -13.56 5.02 15.37
C GLU A 462 -12.34 4.14 15.60
N SER A 463 -11.41 4.61 16.40
CA SER A 463 -10.31 3.78 16.91
C SER A 463 -10.12 4.02 18.39
N SER A 464 -9.89 2.96 19.14
CA SER A 464 -9.55 3.05 20.56
C SER A 464 -8.38 2.13 20.90
N SER A 465 -7.60 2.53 21.89
CA SER A 465 -6.49 1.74 22.40
C SER A 465 -6.41 1.82 23.92
N LEU A 466 -6.00 0.71 24.52
CA LEU A 466 -5.69 0.58 25.94
C LEU A 466 -4.37 -0.18 26.05
N SER A 467 -3.47 0.28 26.90
CA SER A 467 -2.21 -0.40 27.19
C SER A 467 -1.85 -0.30 28.66
N GLY A 468 -1.08 -1.26 29.13
CA GLY A 468 -0.51 -1.26 30.46
C GLY A 468 0.81 -1.99 30.46
N GLY A 469 1.68 -1.63 31.42
CA GLY A 469 2.98 -2.25 31.60
C GLY A 469 3.32 -2.35 33.07
N ARG A 470 4.09 -3.36 33.45
CA ARG A 470 4.76 -3.50 34.75
C ARG A 470 6.15 -4.04 34.56
N SER A 471 7.07 -3.69 35.43
CA SER A 471 8.42 -4.21 35.46
C SER A 471 8.89 -4.48 36.89
N GLN A 472 9.83 -5.39 37.05
CA GLN A 472 10.45 -5.65 38.38
C GLN A 472 11.95 -5.85 38.23
N LEU A 473 12.69 -5.49 39.29
CA LEU A 473 14.13 -5.75 39.37
C LEU A 473 14.39 -7.26 39.50
N ALA A 474 15.55 -7.69 39.04
CA ALA A 474 16.03 -9.04 39.32
C ALA A 474 16.04 -9.31 40.82
N GLY A 475 15.39 -10.42 41.23
CA GLY A 475 15.32 -10.84 42.66
C GLY A 475 14.23 -10.13 43.46
N TYR A 476 13.40 -9.24 42.84
CA TYR A 476 12.28 -8.61 43.56
C TYR A 476 11.11 -9.58 43.84
N GLY A 477 10.85 -10.50 42.94
CA GLY A 477 9.79 -11.47 43.01
C GLY A 477 10.10 -12.73 42.23
N ILE A 478 9.08 -13.51 41.90
CA ILE A 478 9.23 -14.72 41.07
C ILE A 478 9.37 -14.24 39.61
N LEU A 479 10.40 -14.77 38.90
CA LEU A 479 10.59 -14.47 37.51
C LEU A 479 9.38 -14.93 36.66
N VAL A 480 8.97 -14.10 35.72
CA VAL A 480 7.87 -14.38 34.78
C VAL A 480 8.18 -15.59 33.91
N GLY A 481 9.42 -15.61 33.32
CA GLY A 481 9.90 -16.69 32.45
C GLY A 481 9.26 -16.70 31.07
N ASP A 482 9.71 -17.65 30.23
CA ASP A 482 9.43 -17.70 28.80
C ASP A 482 8.05 -18.30 28.44
N ASP A 483 7.23 -18.68 29.43
CA ASP A 483 5.91 -19.21 29.20
C ASP A 483 4.90 -18.09 28.85
N PRO A 484 4.38 -18.02 27.60
CA PRO A 484 3.44 -16.99 27.16
C PRO A 484 2.15 -16.93 27.98
N ASP A 485 1.78 -18.00 28.68
CA ASP A 485 0.58 -18.02 29.51
C ASP A 485 0.78 -17.32 30.84
N ARG A 486 2.02 -16.99 31.18
CA ARG A 486 2.40 -16.17 32.35
C ARG A 486 2.59 -14.69 32.06
N TRP A 487 2.55 -14.24 30.79
CA TRP A 487 2.77 -12.83 30.43
C TRP A 487 1.53 -11.97 30.72
N TRP A 488 1.21 -11.84 31.99
CA TRP A 488 0.14 -10.98 32.46
C TRP A 488 0.70 -9.89 33.38
N LEU A 489 0.07 -8.70 33.42
CA LEU A 489 0.51 -7.61 34.30
C LEU A 489 0.51 -8.03 35.77
N SER A 490 -0.41 -8.90 36.15
CA SER A 490 -0.54 -9.42 37.51
C SER A 490 0.58 -10.37 37.93
N THR A 491 1.40 -10.86 37.00
CA THR A 491 2.55 -11.73 37.31
C THR A 491 3.79 -10.94 37.75
N ILE A 492 3.82 -9.63 37.53
CA ILE A 492 4.86 -8.74 38.05
C ILE A 492 4.44 -8.20 39.40
N ASP A 493 5.23 -8.48 40.42
CA ASP A 493 4.91 -8.13 41.84
C ASP A 493 5.12 -6.64 42.14
N ASP A 494 6.05 -5.96 41.43
CA ASP A 494 6.32 -4.53 41.67
C ASP A 494 5.22 -3.65 41.05
N VAL A 495 4.17 -3.42 41.84
CA VAL A 495 3.04 -2.56 41.44
C VAL A 495 3.41 -1.08 41.32
N SER A 496 4.52 -0.65 41.92
CA SER A 496 4.97 0.76 41.83
C SER A 496 5.42 1.17 40.44
N THR A 497 5.74 0.19 39.59
CA THR A 497 6.17 0.40 38.19
C THR A 497 5.01 0.39 37.19
N ALA A 498 3.77 0.27 37.68
CA ALA A 498 2.60 0.18 36.83
C ALA A 498 2.47 1.42 35.91
N THR A 499 2.36 1.17 34.63
CA THR A 499 2.04 2.18 33.62
C THR A 499 0.72 1.86 32.96
N ASN A 500 0.01 2.87 32.53
CA ASN A 500 -1.22 2.74 31.77
C ASN A 500 -1.34 3.86 30.73
N GLY A 501 -2.08 3.58 29.69
CA GLY A 501 -2.38 4.55 28.64
C GLY A 501 -3.62 4.12 27.88
N GLY A 502 -4.34 5.09 27.35
CA GLY A 502 -5.50 4.84 26.53
C GLY A 502 -5.87 6.06 25.69
N SER A 503 -6.46 5.82 24.55
CA SER A 503 -6.95 6.89 23.66
C SER A 503 -8.14 6.40 22.86
N GLN A 504 -8.97 7.35 22.45
CA GLN A 504 -10.06 7.13 21.51
C GLN A 504 -10.11 8.30 20.54
N SER A 505 -10.38 8.01 19.29
CA SER A 505 -10.62 9.02 18.26
C SER A 505 -11.68 8.56 17.30
N ASP A 506 -12.48 9.50 16.81
CA ASP A 506 -13.49 9.26 15.79
C ASP A 506 -13.48 10.31 14.70
N ARG A 507 -14.03 9.95 13.54
CA ARG A 507 -14.17 10.80 12.38
C ARG A 507 -15.43 10.44 11.62
N PHE A 508 -16.17 11.45 11.19
CA PHE A 508 -17.35 11.31 10.36
C PHE A 508 -17.20 12.08 9.07
N THR A 509 -17.60 11.45 7.96
CA THR A 509 -17.70 12.11 6.65
C THR A 509 -19.07 11.83 6.03
N MET A 510 -19.60 12.81 5.30
CA MET A 510 -20.86 12.71 4.57
C MET A 510 -20.68 13.35 3.19
N SER A 511 -21.24 12.71 2.16
CA SER A 511 -20.98 13.10 0.79
C SER A 511 -22.22 12.95 -0.07
N TYR A 512 -22.51 13.98 -0.85
CA TYR A 512 -23.49 13.95 -1.93
C TYR A 512 -22.75 13.83 -3.25
N LEU A 513 -23.17 12.92 -4.12
CA LEU A 513 -22.54 12.71 -5.42
C LEU A 513 -23.59 12.76 -6.53
N PHE A 514 -23.15 13.25 -7.68
CA PHE A 514 -23.89 13.21 -8.93
C PHE A 514 -22.93 12.93 -10.09
N ARG A 515 -23.27 11.99 -10.98
CA ARG A 515 -22.46 11.61 -12.14
C ARG A 515 -23.32 11.44 -13.37
N VAL A 516 -22.79 11.88 -14.51
CA VAL A 516 -23.36 11.72 -15.84
C VAL A 516 -22.33 10.99 -16.71
N LEU A 517 -22.70 9.86 -17.30
CA LEU A 517 -21.99 9.24 -18.40
C LEU A 517 -22.87 9.35 -19.64
N TYR A 518 -22.34 9.90 -20.70
CA TYR A 518 -23.05 10.10 -21.96
C TYR A 518 -22.24 9.53 -23.11
N ASN A 519 -22.92 8.75 -23.95
CA ASN A 519 -22.37 8.10 -25.13
C ASN A 519 -23.24 8.43 -26.34
N TYR A 520 -22.65 9.00 -27.38
CA TYR A 520 -23.32 9.24 -28.64
C TYR A 520 -22.74 8.35 -29.75
N LYS A 521 -23.55 7.43 -30.28
CA LYS A 521 -23.21 6.47 -31.35
C LYS A 521 -21.97 5.64 -31.04
N ASN A 522 -21.65 5.37 -29.77
CA ASN A 522 -20.39 4.73 -29.36
C ASN A 522 -19.12 5.44 -29.86
N ARG A 523 -19.24 6.72 -30.21
CA ARG A 523 -18.21 7.53 -30.87
C ARG A 523 -17.72 8.67 -29.98
N TYR A 524 -18.63 9.43 -29.40
CA TYR A 524 -18.32 10.56 -28.53
C TYR A 524 -18.76 10.23 -27.13
N LEU A 525 -17.81 10.25 -26.20
CA LEU A 525 -18.00 9.88 -24.81
C LEU A 525 -17.77 11.10 -23.92
N LEU A 526 -18.67 11.36 -23.01
CA LEU A 526 -18.54 12.42 -22.00
C LEU A 526 -18.82 11.85 -20.62
N ASN A 527 -18.01 12.27 -19.65
CA ASN A 527 -18.16 11.95 -18.24
C ASN A 527 -18.10 13.26 -17.44
N ALA A 528 -19.07 13.49 -16.59
CA ALA A 528 -19.05 14.61 -15.66
C ALA A 528 -19.46 14.13 -14.27
N SER A 529 -18.73 14.54 -13.25
CA SER A 529 -19.06 14.23 -11.86
C SER A 529 -18.99 15.48 -11.00
N PHE A 530 -19.92 15.59 -10.08
CA PHE A 530 -19.94 16.58 -9.03
C PHE A 530 -20.09 15.88 -7.68
N ARG A 531 -19.33 16.34 -6.70
CA ARG A 531 -19.39 15.82 -5.34
C ARG A 531 -19.26 16.96 -4.33
N ARG A 532 -20.07 16.89 -3.30
CA ARG A 532 -19.97 17.77 -2.13
C ARG A 532 -19.67 16.92 -0.91
N ASP A 533 -18.50 17.12 -0.33
CA ASP A 533 -18.03 16.35 0.82
C ASP A 533 -17.97 17.20 2.07
N GLY A 534 -18.42 16.62 3.19
CA GLY A 534 -18.34 17.19 4.52
C GLY A 534 -17.52 16.30 5.45
N SER A 535 -16.71 16.91 6.33
CA SER A 535 -15.88 16.20 7.30
C SER A 535 -15.91 16.85 8.68
N SER A 536 -16.03 16.02 9.72
CA SER A 536 -15.92 16.44 11.11
C SER A 536 -14.55 17.03 11.46
N VAL A 537 -13.50 16.66 10.71
CA VAL A 537 -12.13 17.16 10.89
C VAL A 537 -12.05 18.68 10.83
N PHE A 538 -12.85 19.31 9.93
CA PHE A 538 -12.86 20.76 9.70
C PHE A 538 -14.07 21.49 10.33
N TYR A 539 -14.84 20.79 11.17
CA TYR A 539 -16.05 21.37 11.77
C TYR A 539 -15.77 22.66 12.56
N LYS A 540 -14.72 22.66 13.38
CA LYS A 540 -14.36 23.78 14.27
C LYS A 540 -13.92 25.05 13.52
N THR A 541 -13.35 24.89 12.32
CA THR A 541 -12.85 26.01 11.50
C THR A 541 -13.91 26.56 10.54
N GLY A 542 -15.11 25.97 10.48
CA GLY A 542 -16.18 26.35 9.56
C GLY A 542 -15.98 25.85 8.12
N ASN A 543 -14.87 25.19 7.80
CA ASN A 543 -14.56 24.65 6.48
C ASN A 543 -15.03 23.20 6.32
N THR A 544 -16.12 22.82 6.98
CA THR A 544 -16.66 21.46 7.01
C THR A 544 -16.95 20.91 5.63
N TRP A 545 -17.49 21.72 4.71
CA TRP A 545 -17.94 21.30 3.39
C TRP A 545 -17.09 21.90 2.29
N ASP A 546 -16.77 21.08 1.26
CA ASP A 546 -16.15 21.53 0.01
C ASP A 546 -16.77 20.83 -1.20
N ASN A 547 -16.58 21.42 -2.41
CA ASN A 547 -17.14 20.92 -3.67
C ASN A 547 -16.03 20.48 -4.62
N PHE A 548 -16.20 19.30 -5.19
CA PHE A 548 -15.25 18.68 -6.11
C PHE A 548 -15.97 18.30 -7.41
N TYR A 549 -15.26 18.43 -8.52
CA TYR A 549 -15.84 18.20 -9.84
C TYR A 549 -14.80 17.66 -10.81
N SER A 550 -15.27 16.87 -11.76
CA SER A 550 -14.41 16.33 -12.81
C SER A 550 -15.18 16.22 -14.14
N PHE A 551 -14.40 16.29 -15.23
CA PHE A 551 -14.86 16.12 -16.59
C PHE A 551 -13.92 15.20 -17.34
N GLY A 552 -14.48 14.36 -18.21
CA GLY A 552 -13.74 13.51 -19.10
C GLY A 552 -14.40 13.47 -20.47
N ALA A 553 -13.58 13.41 -21.52
CA ALA A 553 -14.04 13.28 -22.88
C ALA A 553 -13.26 12.18 -23.61
N GLY A 554 -13.96 11.45 -24.49
CA GLY A 554 -13.40 10.43 -25.34
C GLY A 554 -13.95 10.51 -26.76
N TRP A 555 -13.07 10.25 -27.74
CA TRP A 555 -13.44 10.16 -29.12
C TRP A 555 -12.94 8.85 -29.72
N VAL A 556 -13.86 7.95 -30.03
CA VAL A 556 -13.56 6.68 -30.69
C VAL A 556 -13.43 6.93 -32.20
N MET A 557 -12.21 7.18 -32.65
CA MET A 557 -11.92 7.59 -34.04
C MET A 557 -12.23 6.47 -35.03
N THR A 558 -12.08 5.22 -34.65
CA THR A 558 -12.38 4.07 -35.53
C THR A 558 -13.86 3.96 -35.93
N GLU A 559 -14.76 4.59 -35.17
CA GLU A 559 -16.18 4.68 -35.53
C GLU A 559 -16.47 5.76 -36.59
N GLU A 560 -15.46 6.56 -36.98
CA GLU A 560 -15.58 7.57 -38.01
C GLU A 560 -15.46 7.00 -39.42
N LYS A 561 -16.17 7.55 -40.38
CA LYS A 561 -16.18 7.08 -41.77
C LYS A 561 -14.80 7.06 -42.41
N PHE A 562 -13.93 8.00 -42.07
CA PHE A 562 -12.58 8.07 -42.61
C PHE A 562 -11.64 6.95 -42.17
N MET A 563 -11.98 6.27 -41.05
CA MET A 563 -11.21 5.12 -40.52
C MET A 563 -11.73 3.75 -40.98
N GLN A 564 -12.90 3.70 -41.63
CA GLN A 564 -13.56 2.42 -42.01
C GLN A 564 -12.85 1.66 -43.16
N ASN A 565 -12.00 2.33 -43.93
CA ASN A 565 -11.35 1.75 -45.10
C ASN A 565 -9.93 1.22 -44.83
N GLN A 566 -9.54 1.07 -43.55
CA GLN A 566 -8.22 0.53 -43.16
C GLN A 566 -8.40 -0.68 -42.23
N ASN A 567 -7.49 -1.64 -42.28
CA ASN A 567 -7.56 -2.91 -41.53
C ASN A 567 -6.40 -3.09 -40.51
N VAL A 568 -5.58 -2.06 -40.28
CA VAL A 568 -4.41 -2.12 -39.40
C VAL A 568 -4.80 -1.73 -37.98
N ILE A 569 -5.60 -0.67 -37.83
CA ILE A 569 -6.03 -0.14 -36.52
C ILE A 569 -7.46 -0.61 -36.28
N ASN A 570 -7.62 -1.55 -35.36
CA ASN A 570 -8.92 -2.11 -35.01
C ASN A 570 -9.70 -1.19 -34.08
N PHE A 571 -8.99 -0.50 -33.19
CA PHE A 571 -9.56 0.43 -32.24
C PHE A 571 -8.61 1.61 -32.00
N LEU A 572 -9.14 2.83 -32.03
CA LEU A 572 -8.41 4.03 -31.64
C LEU A 572 -9.37 4.98 -30.92
N LYS A 573 -9.07 5.25 -29.65
CA LYS A 573 -9.82 6.19 -28.81
C LYS A 573 -8.86 7.25 -28.27
N LEU A 574 -9.07 8.50 -28.61
CA LEU A 574 -8.47 9.64 -27.92
C LEU A 574 -9.25 9.92 -26.64
N LYS A 575 -8.55 10.22 -25.56
CA LYS A 575 -9.17 10.48 -24.25
C LYS A 575 -8.46 11.60 -23.51
N GLY A 576 -9.21 12.31 -22.69
CA GLY A 576 -8.66 13.29 -21.77
C GLY A 576 -9.61 13.53 -20.61
N SER A 577 -9.06 13.86 -19.47
CA SER A 577 -9.84 14.17 -18.28
C SER A 577 -9.18 15.27 -17.45
N TRP A 578 -10.00 16.01 -16.71
CA TRP A 578 -9.60 17.05 -15.78
C TRP A 578 -10.52 17.05 -14.56
N GLY A 579 -9.98 17.39 -13.40
CA GLY A 579 -10.80 17.47 -12.19
C GLY A 579 -10.04 17.96 -10.97
N VAL A 580 -10.84 18.23 -9.93
CA VAL A 580 -10.37 18.66 -8.60
C VAL A 580 -10.87 17.65 -7.59
N LEU A 581 -9.96 17.14 -6.77
CA LEU A 581 -10.22 16.18 -5.69
C LEU A 581 -9.77 16.77 -4.36
N GLY A 582 -10.49 16.48 -3.28
CA GLY A 582 -10.11 16.91 -1.94
C GLY A 582 -9.28 15.87 -1.20
N SER A 583 -8.54 16.33 -0.17
CA SER A 583 -7.94 15.47 0.84
C SER A 583 -8.16 16.06 2.23
N GLN A 584 -8.47 15.21 3.20
CA GLN A 584 -8.66 15.57 4.61
C GLN A 584 -7.58 14.99 5.52
N ASN A 585 -6.44 14.60 4.96
CA ASN A 585 -5.40 13.92 5.72
C ASN A 585 -4.59 14.91 6.56
N THR A 586 -4.98 15.06 7.81
CA THR A 586 -4.35 15.96 8.80
C THR A 586 -3.47 15.22 9.81
N GLY A 587 -3.34 13.89 9.69
CA GLY A 587 -2.66 13.05 10.69
C GLY A 587 -3.42 12.94 12.04
N SER A 588 -4.55 13.65 12.21
CA SER A 588 -5.35 13.65 13.44
C SER A 588 -6.84 13.79 13.11
N SER A 589 -7.71 13.19 13.92
CA SER A 589 -9.16 13.42 13.83
C SER A 589 -9.57 14.80 14.37
N TYR A 590 -8.72 15.42 15.21
CA TYR A 590 -9.02 16.69 15.88
C TYR A 590 -7.91 17.73 15.68
N PRO A 591 -7.59 18.11 14.42
CA PRO A 591 -6.49 19.03 14.14
C PRO A 591 -6.77 20.45 14.63
N ALA A 592 -8.04 20.84 14.68
CA ALA A 592 -8.52 22.15 15.11
C ALA A 592 -8.86 22.25 16.62
N TYR A 593 -8.45 21.26 17.41
CA TYR A 593 -8.62 21.28 18.87
C TYR A 593 -7.26 21.27 19.55
N ALA A 594 -7.01 22.23 20.46
CA ALA A 594 -5.87 22.20 21.35
C ALA A 594 -6.30 21.59 22.69
N THR A 595 -5.44 20.75 23.25
CA THR A 595 -5.57 20.26 24.61
C THR A 595 -4.57 20.95 25.53
N ILE A 596 -4.90 21.09 26.80
CA ILE A 596 -3.96 21.57 27.81
C ILE A 596 -3.08 20.39 28.23
N VAL A 597 -1.79 20.52 28.04
CA VAL A 597 -0.78 19.53 28.42
C VAL A 597 0.24 20.13 29.37
N SER A 598 0.97 19.30 30.08
CA SER A 598 2.15 19.74 30.82
C SER A 598 3.20 20.26 29.83
N SER A 599 3.55 21.52 29.93
CA SER A 599 4.45 22.23 29.01
C SER A 599 5.42 23.09 29.79
N GLY A 600 6.68 22.67 29.78
CA GLY A 600 7.74 23.35 30.53
C GLY A 600 7.63 23.20 32.05
N SER A 601 8.59 23.73 32.75
CA SER A 601 8.62 23.83 34.19
C SER A 601 9.20 25.19 34.60
N ALA A 602 8.72 25.77 35.66
CA ALA A 602 9.25 26.99 36.24
C ALA A 602 9.79 26.70 37.65
N VAL A 603 10.89 27.34 38.01
CA VAL A 603 11.45 27.25 39.34
C VAL A 603 10.92 28.42 40.17
N PHE A 604 10.25 28.10 41.29
CA PHE A 604 9.80 29.09 42.27
C PHE A 604 10.45 28.77 43.62
N GLY A 605 11.46 29.52 43.98
CA GLY A 605 12.33 29.16 45.10
C GLY A 605 13.08 27.86 44.84
N ASP A 606 12.96 26.90 45.75
CA ASP A 606 13.55 25.55 45.59
C ASP A 606 12.61 24.52 44.96
N ASN A 607 11.47 24.94 44.48
CA ASN A 607 10.46 24.02 43.92
C ASN A 607 10.38 24.14 42.40
N ILE A 608 10.39 23.01 41.70
CA ILE A 608 10.10 22.89 40.28
C ILE A 608 8.59 22.65 40.11
N ILE A 609 7.92 23.64 39.52
CA ILE A 609 6.47 23.54 39.26
C ILE A 609 6.26 23.34 37.78
N ALA A 610 5.53 22.24 37.45
CA ALA A 610 5.18 21.93 36.07
C ALA A 610 4.17 22.94 35.53
N GLY A 611 4.51 23.61 34.44
CA GLY A 611 3.62 24.51 33.71
C GLY A 611 2.59 23.73 32.90
N LYS A 612 1.47 24.38 32.55
CA LYS A 612 0.47 23.84 31.64
C LYS A 612 0.20 24.83 30.53
N GLY A 613 0.07 24.36 29.30
CA GLY A 613 -0.19 25.21 28.16
C GLY A 613 -0.89 24.43 27.03
N PRO A 614 -1.37 25.10 25.98
CA PRO A 614 -1.93 24.42 24.81
C PRO A 614 -0.87 23.59 24.09
N ASN A 615 -1.23 22.40 23.65
CA ASN A 615 -0.29 21.48 22.99
C ASN A 615 0.08 21.90 21.56
N LYS A 616 -0.68 22.82 20.95
CA LYS A 616 -0.42 23.31 19.58
C LYS A 616 -1.15 24.62 19.30
N LEU A 617 -0.66 25.36 18.33
CA LEU A 617 -1.39 26.47 17.70
C LEU A 617 -2.46 25.90 16.75
N ILE A 618 -3.59 26.59 16.66
CA ILE A 618 -4.68 26.23 15.77
C ILE A 618 -4.82 27.32 14.71
N SER A 619 -4.80 26.91 13.44
CA SER A 619 -5.17 27.80 12.34
C SER A 619 -6.68 27.93 12.25
N PRO A 620 -7.24 29.16 12.29
CA PRO A 620 -8.68 29.37 12.11
C PRO A 620 -9.15 29.08 10.69
N THR A 621 -8.23 29.04 9.71
CA THR A 621 -8.51 28.83 8.29
C THR A 621 -8.22 27.41 7.82
N LEU A 622 -7.90 26.49 8.76
CA LEU A 622 -7.59 25.10 8.42
C LEU A 622 -8.73 24.46 7.60
N GLY A 623 -8.42 23.89 6.47
CA GLY A 623 -9.39 23.33 5.54
C GLY A 623 -8.81 22.21 4.66
N TRP A 624 -9.47 21.96 3.55
CA TRP A 624 -9.17 20.89 2.63
C TRP A 624 -7.89 21.14 1.82
N GLU A 625 -7.09 20.11 1.60
CA GLU A 625 -6.12 20.08 0.50
C GLU A 625 -6.86 19.85 -0.82
N ARG A 626 -6.46 20.50 -1.91
CA ARG A 626 -7.07 20.38 -3.23
C ARG A 626 -6.07 19.85 -4.24
N ASN A 627 -6.44 18.76 -4.89
CA ASN A 627 -5.64 18.12 -5.93
C ASN A 627 -6.23 18.40 -7.30
N TYR A 628 -5.56 19.26 -8.08
CA TYR A 628 -5.88 19.60 -9.47
C TYR A 628 -5.14 18.63 -10.39
N SER A 629 -5.88 17.85 -11.16
CA SER A 629 -5.30 16.83 -12.01
C SER A 629 -5.88 16.89 -13.42
N TRP A 630 -5.04 16.66 -14.44
CA TRP A 630 -5.48 16.43 -15.81
C TRP A 630 -4.60 15.39 -16.49
N GLU A 631 -5.18 14.71 -17.47
CA GLU A 631 -4.45 13.80 -18.34
C GLU A 631 -4.98 13.83 -19.76
N VAL A 632 -4.11 13.46 -20.70
CA VAL A 632 -4.43 13.22 -22.11
C VAL A 632 -3.71 11.96 -22.58
N GLY A 633 -4.36 11.19 -23.45
CA GLY A 633 -3.80 9.96 -23.97
C GLY A 633 -4.67 9.33 -25.03
N PHE A 634 -4.27 8.14 -25.45
CA PHE A 634 -5.09 7.35 -26.36
C PHE A 634 -4.99 5.85 -26.04
N ASP A 635 -6.00 5.10 -26.43
CA ASP A 635 -5.99 3.64 -26.44
C ASP A 635 -6.05 3.18 -27.90
N MET A 636 -5.10 2.35 -28.32
CA MET A 636 -4.98 1.87 -29.70
C MET A 636 -4.78 0.36 -29.72
N HIS A 637 -5.58 -0.32 -30.56
CA HIS A 637 -5.41 -1.75 -30.86
C HIS A 637 -5.14 -1.90 -32.36
N MET A 638 -4.17 -2.75 -32.68
CA MET A 638 -3.70 -2.96 -34.05
C MET A 638 -3.55 -4.47 -34.35
N PHE A 639 -3.54 -4.81 -35.65
CA PHE A 639 -3.25 -6.15 -36.15
C PHE A 639 -4.19 -7.23 -35.59
N ASN A 640 -5.50 -6.98 -35.63
CA ASN A 640 -6.55 -7.82 -35.04
C ASN A 640 -6.34 -7.99 -33.53
N ASP A 641 -6.20 -6.87 -32.82
CA ASP A 641 -6.02 -6.73 -31.37
C ASP A 641 -4.74 -7.38 -30.80
N ARG A 642 -3.82 -7.84 -31.67
CA ARG A 642 -2.54 -8.40 -31.23
C ARG A 642 -1.65 -7.39 -30.53
N LEU A 643 -1.55 -6.17 -31.05
CA LEU A 643 -0.82 -5.08 -30.41
C LEU A 643 -1.81 -4.11 -29.76
N GLN A 644 -1.63 -3.86 -28.46
CA GLN A 644 -2.37 -2.84 -27.73
C GLN A 644 -1.39 -1.83 -27.14
N LEU A 645 -1.68 -0.54 -27.31
CA LEU A 645 -0.86 0.57 -26.83
C LEU A 645 -1.74 1.59 -26.10
N SER A 646 -1.29 2.04 -24.93
CA SER A 646 -1.98 3.07 -24.13
C SER A 646 -0.97 4.06 -23.54
N PRO A 647 -0.52 5.06 -24.32
CA PRO A 647 0.27 6.18 -23.80
C PRO A 647 -0.63 7.22 -23.13
N VAL A 648 -0.16 7.77 -22.01
CA VAL A 648 -0.84 8.82 -21.25
C VAL A 648 0.19 9.82 -20.74
N TYR A 649 -0.08 11.11 -20.88
CA TYR A 649 0.63 12.17 -20.19
C TYR A 649 -0.27 12.77 -19.12
N TYR A 650 0.26 12.96 -17.91
CA TYR A 650 -0.50 13.50 -16.78
C TYR A 650 0.23 14.64 -16.09
N ASN A 651 -0.55 15.50 -15.45
CA ASN A 651 -0.06 16.51 -14.52
C ASN A 651 -1.03 16.61 -13.33
N LYS A 652 -0.49 16.55 -12.14
CA LYS A 652 -1.22 16.53 -10.87
C LYS A 652 -0.57 17.51 -9.91
N THR A 653 -1.33 18.50 -9.44
CA THR A 653 -0.84 19.54 -8.53
C THR A 653 -1.71 19.60 -7.30
N THR A 654 -1.14 19.33 -6.14
CA THR A 654 -1.80 19.53 -4.84
C THR A 654 -1.54 20.95 -4.38
N LYS A 655 -2.61 21.70 -4.16
CA LYS A 655 -2.63 23.05 -3.59
C LYS A 655 -3.21 23.03 -2.20
N ASP A 656 -2.96 24.11 -1.45
CA ASP A 656 -3.43 24.22 -0.08
C ASP A 656 -3.00 23.03 0.80
N MET A 657 -1.80 22.47 0.51
CA MET A 657 -1.26 21.32 1.23
C MET A 657 -1.05 21.68 2.70
N LEU A 658 -1.49 20.79 3.57
CA LEU A 658 -1.37 20.97 5.01
C LEU A 658 0.08 20.80 5.45
N THR A 659 0.66 21.89 5.98
CA THR A 659 2.06 21.93 6.42
C THR A 659 2.12 22.49 7.83
N SER A 660 2.99 21.93 8.69
CA SER A 660 3.30 22.52 9.99
C SER A 660 4.10 23.81 9.78
N ILE A 661 3.66 24.89 10.39
CA ILE A 661 4.41 26.15 10.41
C ILE A 661 5.28 26.21 11.67
N PRO A 662 6.42 26.93 11.65
CA PRO A 662 7.22 27.14 12.84
C PRO A 662 6.41 27.73 14.00
N GLY A 663 6.64 27.21 15.21
CA GLY A 663 6.02 27.77 16.41
C GLY A 663 6.54 29.19 16.68
N ILE A 664 5.68 30.05 17.17
CA ILE A 664 6.04 31.41 17.62
C ILE A 664 6.20 31.36 19.14
N ALA A 665 7.29 31.94 19.65
CA ALA A 665 7.54 32.13 21.10
C ALA A 665 7.40 30.81 21.92
N GLY A 666 8.01 29.72 21.44
CA GLY A 666 8.02 28.45 22.16
C GLY A 666 6.72 27.61 22.05
N THR A 667 5.75 28.04 21.24
CA THR A 667 4.54 27.25 20.97
C THR A 667 4.81 26.10 19.98
N VAL A 668 4.06 25.00 20.13
CA VAL A 668 4.13 23.88 19.18
C VAL A 668 3.54 24.29 17.84
N PRO A 669 4.18 23.92 16.71
CA PRO A 669 3.69 24.21 15.39
C PRO A 669 2.27 23.73 15.15
N GLY A 670 1.47 24.53 14.43
CA GLY A 670 0.13 24.17 13.97
C GLY A 670 0.10 23.87 12.48
N LEU A 671 -0.92 23.13 12.03
CA LEU A 671 -1.15 22.88 10.61
C LEU A 671 -1.76 24.11 9.93
N GLN A 672 -1.29 24.43 8.71
CA GLN A 672 -1.86 25.43 7.82
C GLN A 672 -1.89 24.95 6.37
N ASN A 673 -2.81 25.49 5.59
CA ASN A 673 -2.96 25.22 4.15
C ASN A 673 -2.06 26.18 3.35
N VAL A 674 -0.77 25.85 3.17
CA VAL A 674 0.22 26.76 2.57
C VAL A 674 1.17 26.13 1.56
N GLY A 675 1.17 24.79 1.42
CA GLY A 675 2.09 24.10 0.52
C GLY A 675 1.49 23.82 -0.86
N GLU A 676 2.37 23.68 -1.86
CA GLU A 676 2.01 23.24 -3.21
C GLU A 676 3.04 22.25 -3.74
N ILE A 677 2.58 21.08 -4.23
CA ILE A 677 3.41 20.01 -4.82
C ILE A 677 2.85 19.62 -6.18
N ARG A 678 3.73 19.40 -7.15
CA ARG A 678 3.39 18.92 -8.49
C ARG A 678 4.05 17.59 -8.78
N ASN A 679 3.26 16.66 -9.38
CA ASN A 679 3.72 15.45 -10.04
C ASN A 679 3.27 15.48 -11.50
N ARG A 680 4.18 15.24 -12.44
CA ARG A 680 3.86 15.07 -13.85
C ARG A 680 4.69 13.93 -14.44
N GLY A 681 4.20 13.33 -15.50
CA GLY A 681 4.92 12.23 -16.11
C GLY A 681 4.22 11.67 -17.32
N PHE A 682 4.91 10.72 -17.95
CA PHE A 682 4.46 9.98 -19.10
C PHE A 682 4.32 8.50 -18.70
N GLU A 683 3.23 7.87 -19.08
CA GLU A 683 2.95 6.44 -18.88
C GLU A 683 2.76 5.79 -20.25
N LEU A 684 3.34 4.62 -20.45
CA LEU A 684 3.13 3.78 -21.63
C LEU A 684 2.86 2.35 -21.16
N SER A 685 1.75 1.77 -21.62
CA SER A 685 1.50 0.34 -21.54
C SER A 685 1.42 -0.22 -22.94
N ALA A 686 2.14 -1.31 -23.19
CA ALA A 686 2.16 -2.02 -24.47
C ALA A 686 1.98 -3.52 -24.22
N SER A 687 1.14 -4.17 -25.01
CA SER A 687 1.02 -5.63 -24.98
C SER A 687 0.90 -6.19 -26.39
N TRP A 688 1.54 -7.35 -26.59
CA TRP A 688 1.45 -8.14 -27.79
C TRP A 688 0.98 -9.53 -27.45
N ASN A 689 -0.13 -10.00 -28.03
CA ASN A 689 -0.66 -11.33 -27.83
C ASN A 689 -0.83 -12.00 -29.20
N ASP A 690 -0.28 -13.22 -29.35
CA ASP A 690 -0.39 -13.97 -30.60
C ASP A 690 -0.32 -15.48 -30.35
N LYS A 691 -0.50 -16.26 -31.41
CA LYS A 691 -0.51 -17.74 -31.41
C LYS A 691 0.59 -18.27 -32.34
N ILE A 692 1.25 -19.36 -31.94
CA ILE A 692 2.18 -20.10 -32.77
C ILE A 692 1.54 -21.47 -33.05
N GLY A 693 1.05 -21.67 -34.25
CA GLY A 693 0.26 -22.87 -34.60
C GLY A 693 -1.12 -22.85 -33.92
N GLU A 694 -1.68 -24.02 -33.61
CA GLU A 694 -2.97 -24.16 -32.94
C GLU A 694 -2.86 -24.28 -31.41
N ASP A 695 -1.70 -24.72 -30.89
CA ASP A 695 -1.51 -25.17 -29.52
C ASP A 695 -0.80 -24.16 -28.62
N TRP A 696 0.02 -23.26 -29.17
CA TRP A 696 0.81 -22.33 -28.38
C TRP A 696 0.28 -20.92 -28.45
N ARG A 697 0.15 -20.29 -27.29
CA ARG A 697 -0.19 -18.88 -27.13
C ARG A 697 0.94 -18.18 -26.41
N TYR A 698 1.27 -16.95 -26.82
CA TYR A 698 2.23 -16.12 -26.11
C TYR A 698 1.74 -14.70 -25.97
N GLY A 699 2.06 -14.10 -24.85
CA GLY A 699 1.81 -12.70 -24.53
C GLY A 699 3.08 -12.03 -24.05
N LEU A 700 3.38 -10.87 -24.61
CA LEU A 700 4.46 -10.00 -24.18
C LEU A 700 3.84 -8.69 -23.69
N GLY A 701 4.15 -8.29 -22.47
CA GLY A 701 3.71 -7.02 -21.92
C GLY A 701 4.90 -6.17 -21.50
N ALA A 702 4.81 -4.87 -21.73
CA ALA A 702 5.78 -3.89 -21.27
C ALA A 702 5.06 -2.65 -20.75
N ASN A 703 5.58 -2.07 -19.69
CA ASN A 703 5.12 -0.77 -19.21
C ASN A 703 6.31 0.12 -18.82
N LEU A 704 6.12 1.42 -18.99
CA LEU A 704 7.07 2.45 -18.63
C LEU A 704 6.32 3.61 -17.99
N SER A 705 6.87 4.19 -16.94
CA SER A 705 6.37 5.42 -16.34
C SER A 705 7.51 6.33 -15.96
N THR A 706 7.39 7.63 -16.25
CA THR A 706 8.28 8.66 -15.76
C THR A 706 7.59 9.49 -14.69
N ILE A 707 8.35 10.03 -13.74
CA ILE A 707 7.82 10.86 -12.66
C ILE A 707 8.75 12.06 -12.43
N ASP A 708 8.20 13.28 -12.54
CA ASP A 708 8.84 14.52 -12.12
C ASP A 708 8.05 15.07 -10.92
N ASN A 709 8.60 14.90 -9.71
CA ASN A 709 8.03 15.41 -8.46
C ASN A 709 8.74 16.70 -8.05
N LYS A 710 7.98 17.75 -7.76
CA LYS A 710 8.54 19.04 -7.37
C LYS A 710 7.65 19.77 -6.34
N VAL A 711 8.24 20.21 -5.25
CA VAL A 711 7.64 21.17 -4.32
C VAL A 711 7.67 22.54 -4.97
N LEU A 712 6.49 23.15 -5.18
CA LEU A 712 6.36 24.43 -5.86
C LEU A 712 6.38 25.60 -4.87
N SER A 713 5.78 25.41 -3.69
CA SER A 713 5.81 26.39 -2.60
C SER A 713 5.65 25.73 -1.24
N LEU A 714 6.18 26.37 -0.22
CA LEU A 714 5.96 26.09 1.20
C LEU A 714 5.54 27.38 1.91
N VAL A 715 5.76 27.47 3.23
CA VAL A 715 5.46 28.66 4.04
C VAL A 715 6.20 29.91 3.52
N ASN A 716 7.47 29.75 3.20
CA ASN A 716 8.32 30.70 2.49
C ASN A 716 9.50 29.95 1.87
N LYS A 717 10.34 30.67 1.07
CA LYS A 717 11.45 30.05 0.33
C LYS A 717 12.55 29.46 1.21
N ASP A 718 12.73 30.01 2.41
CA ASP A 718 13.79 29.58 3.33
C ASP A 718 13.30 28.49 4.28
N TYR A 719 11.99 28.17 4.23
CA TYR A 719 11.40 27.17 5.11
C TYR A 719 11.67 25.76 4.57
N ASN A 720 12.29 24.95 5.42
CA ASN A 720 12.61 23.56 5.12
C ASN A 720 12.00 22.65 6.19
N ILE A 721 11.37 21.55 5.76
CA ILE A 721 10.96 20.48 6.65
C ILE A 721 12.12 19.46 6.66
N ILE A 722 12.69 19.23 7.84
CA ILE A 722 13.88 18.38 8.02
C ILE A 722 13.45 17.13 8.77
N SER A 723 13.83 15.95 8.24
CA SER A 723 13.61 14.66 8.86
C SER A 723 14.86 13.78 8.64
N GLY A 724 15.77 13.76 9.62
CA GLY A 724 17.08 13.12 9.48
C GLY A 724 17.86 13.66 8.28
N PRO A 725 18.32 12.79 7.36
CA PRO A 725 19.04 13.23 6.15
C PRO A 725 18.13 13.79 5.05
N SER A 726 16.81 13.69 5.22
CA SER A 726 15.83 14.10 4.21
C SER A 726 15.31 15.50 4.44
N ARG A 727 15.03 16.21 3.34
CA ARG A 727 14.42 17.56 3.35
C ARG A 727 13.23 17.66 2.41
N VAL A 728 12.32 18.57 2.75
CA VAL A 728 11.30 19.08 1.84
C VAL A 728 11.53 20.59 1.71
N SER A 729 11.89 21.04 0.52
CA SER A 729 12.22 22.45 0.23
C SER A 729 11.61 22.87 -1.10
N GLU A 730 11.30 24.16 -1.25
CA GLU A 730 10.81 24.72 -2.51
C GLU A 730 11.83 24.52 -3.63
N GLY A 731 11.35 24.03 -4.78
CA GLY A 731 12.17 23.80 -5.97
C GLY A 731 12.75 22.38 -6.11
N TYR A 732 12.67 21.56 -5.07
CA TYR A 732 13.21 20.20 -5.02
C TYR A 732 12.11 19.12 -4.96
N PRO A 733 12.45 17.84 -5.23
CA PRO A 733 11.56 16.73 -4.96
C PRO A 733 11.24 16.58 -3.47
N ILE A 734 10.08 16.04 -3.13
CA ILE A 734 9.72 15.78 -1.73
C ILE A 734 10.66 14.73 -1.12
N GLY A 735 11.22 15.03 0.05
CA GLY A 735 12.04 14.08 0.81
C GLY A 735 13.43 13.81 0.22
N TYR A 736 13.94 14.72 -0.62
CA TYR A 736 15.29 14.58 -1.17
C TYR A 736 16.35 14.50 -0.08
N PHE A 737 17.44 13.78 -0.36
CA PHE A 737 18.56 13.67 0.56
C PHE A 737 19.44 14.90 0.44
N TYR A 738 19.81 15.50 1.59
CA TYR A 738 20.57 16.72 1.69
C TYR A 738 21.82 16.52 2.53
N GLY A 739 22.96 16.85 1.97
CA GLY A 739 24.24 16.67 2.63
C GLY A 739 25.40 17.20 1.78
N TYR A 740 26.60 16.90 2.18
CA TYR A 740 27.79 17.21 1.42
C TYR A 740 27.97 16.23 0.27
N LYS A 741 28.27 16.75 -0.91
CA LYS A 741 28.63 15.94 -2.07
C LYS A 741 30.08 15.48 -1.93
N VAL A 742 30.30 14.17 -1.93
CA VAL A 742 31.65 13.58 -1.84
C VAL A 742 32.28 13.58 -3.23
N GLU A 743 33.51 14.07 -3.35
CA GLU A 743 34.33 14.03 -4.56
C GLU A 743 35.41 12.93 -4.51
N GLY A 744 35.80 12.50 -3.32
CA GLY A 744 36.81 11.48 -3.13
C GLY A 744 37.25 11.37 -1.66
N VAL A 745 38.46 10.90 -1.48
CA VAL A 745 39.13 10.76 -0.19
C VAL A 745 40.48 11.49 -0.30
N TYR A 746 40.86 12.25 0.75
CA TYR A 746 42.14 12.90 0.79
C TYR A 746 43.25 11.85 0.79
N GLN A 747 44.17 11.94 -0.20
CA GLN A 747 45.22 10.96 -0.40
C GLN A 747 46.46 11.18 0.47
N ASN A 748 46.77 12.43 0.75
CA ASN A 748 47.95 12.86 1.52
C ASN A 748 47.77 14.32 1.97
N GLU A 749 48.72 14.84 2.73
CA GLU A 749 48.75 16.20 3.25
C GLU A 749 48.79 17.26 2.14
N ASP A 750 49.45 17.00 0.99
CA ASP A 750 49.46 17.92 -0.13
C ASP A 750 48.08 18.04 -0.79
N ASP A 751 47.33 16.92 -0.86
CA ASP A 751 45.94 16.95 -1.38
C ASP A 751 45.06 17.80 -0.47
N ILE A 752 45.20 17.70 0.85
CA ILE A 752 44.51 18.55 1.82
C ILE A 752 44.90 20.03 1.62
N ARG A 753 46.22 20.31 1.51
CA ARG A 753 46.71 21.66 1.36
C ARG A 753 46.24 22.40 0.12
N PHE A 754 46.04 21.66 -0.99
CA PHE A 754 45.61 22.22 -2.29
C PHE A 754 44.09 22.12 -2.51
N SER A 755 43.35 21.58 -1.55
CA SER A 755 41.89 21.50 -1.59
C SER A 755 41.24 22.70 -0.90
N PRO A 756 39.94 22.95 -1.10
CA PRO A 756 39.18 23.91 -0.32
C PRO A 756 39.32 23.66 1.21
N ILE A 757 39.43 24.72 1.98
CA ILE A 757 39.64 24.64 3.44
C ILE A 757 38.38 24.01 4.06
N ASN A 758 38.53 22.89 4.73
CA ASN A 758 37.41 22.28 5.46
C ASN A 758 37.16 23.04 6.78
N SER A 759 36.05 23.80 6.83
CA SER A 759 35.64 24.56 8.01
C SER A 759 34.63 23.81 8.88
N VAL A 760 34.23 22.60 8.48
CA VAL A 760 33.26 21.75 9.22
C VAL A 760 33.99 20.91 10.29
N GLY A 761 35.24 20.56 10.05
CA GLY A 761 36.08 19.81 10.98
C GLY A 761 37.54 19.72 10.51
N SER A 762 38.44 19.27 11.38
CA SER A 762 39.79 18.91 10.98
C SER A 762 39.79 17.68 10.12
N VAL A 763 40.62 17.65 9.09
CA VAL A 763 40.74 16.52 8.15
C VAL A 763 42.18 16.00 8.11
N THR A 764 42.29 14.72 7.87
CA THR A 764 43.55 13.97 7.71
C THR A 764 43.50 13.14 6.43
N PRO A 765 44.59 12.66 5.90
CA PRO A 765 44.59 11.67 4.81
C PRO A 765 43.70 10.46 5.17
N GLY A 766 42.83 10.06 4.25
CA GLY A 766 41.81 9.04 4.47
C GLY A 766 40.41 9.58 4.75
N ASP A 767 40.26 10.86 5.11
CA ASP A 767 38.95 11.48 5.31
C ASP A 767 38.25 11.80 3.98
N LEU A 768 36.92 11.96 4.04
CA LEU A 768 36.09 12.31 2.88
C LEU A 768 36.40 13.75 2.42
N LYS A 769 36.66 13.89 1.11
CA LYS A 769 36.81 15.17 0.43
C LYS A 769 35.44 15.60 -0.13
N PHE A 770 34.96 16.75 0.35
CA PHE A 770 33.70 17.34 -0.04
C PHE A 770 33.86 18.38 -1.15
N ALA A 771 32.81 18.49 -1.99
CA ALA A 771 32.76 19.51 -3.04
C ALA A 771 32.53 20.93 -2.45
N ASP A 772 33.29 21.90 -2.91
CA ASP A 772 33.02 23.33 -2.73
C ASP A 772 31.94 23.76 -3.74
N VAL A 773 30.66 23.69 -3.31
CA VAL A 773 29.50 23.89 -4.18
C VAL A 773 29.30 25.38 -4.53
N ASP A 774 29.59 26.28 -3.62
CA ASP A 774 29.44 27.71 -3.81
C ASP A 774 30.73 28.39 -4.39
N GLY A 775 31.82 27.63 -4.52
CA GLY A 775 33.06 28.05 -5.16
C GLY A 775 33.87 29.10 -4.36
N ASN A 776 33.67 29.18 -3.05
CA ASN A 776 34.32 30.18 -2.21
C ASN A 776 35.66 29.75 -1.62
N GLY A 777 36.14 28.54 -1.93
CA GLY A 777 37.41 27.97 -1.46
C GLY A 777 37.34 27.41 -0.02
N LYS A 778 36.15 27.24 0.53
CA LYS A 778 35.94 26.71 1.88
C LYS A 778 34.74 25.76 1.88
N ILE A 779 34.86 24.65 2.59
CA ILE A 779 33.73 23.73 2.87
C ILE A 779 33.03 24.19 4.13
N THR A 780 31.78 24.59 4.00
CA THR A 780 30.91 25.09 5.06
C THR A 780 29.53 24.44 4.98
N ASP A 781 28.61 24.79 5.89
CA ASP A 781 27.21 24.35 5.79
C ASP A 781 26.51 24.81 4.49
N ASN A 782 27.01 25.82 3.80
CA ASN A 782 26.48 26.31 2.52
C ASN A 782 26.80 25.38 1.35
N ASP A 783 27.78 24.47 1.50
CA ASP A 783 28.14 23.49 0.49
C ASP A 783 27.29 22.23 0.55
N ARG A 784 26.36 22.14 1.48
CA ARG A 784 25.36 21.08 1.47
C ARG A 784 24.39 21.29 0.33
N THR A 785 24.11 20.22 -0.38
CA THR A 785 23.23 20.22 -1.56
C THR A 785 22.38 18.96 -1.60
N MET A 786 21.54 18.83 -2.62
CA MET A 786 20.82 17.60 -2.90
C MET A 786 21.83 16.51 -3.34
N ILE A 787 21.93 15.44 -2.57
CA ILE A 787 22.83 14.30 -2.85
C ILE A 787 22.09 13.06 -3.36
N GLY A 788 20.76 13.06 -3.32
CA GLY A 788 19.95 11.96 -3.83
C GLY A 788 18.45 12.25 -3.85
N ASN A 789 17.73 11.49 -4.68
CA ASN A 789 16.29 11.57 -4.83
C ASN A 789 15.66 10.21 -4.47
N PRO A 790 14.76 10.12 -3.47
CA PRO A 790 14.10 8.87 -3.11
C PRO A 790 13.00 8.45 -4.12
N THR A 791 12.57 9.39 -4.99
CA THR A 791 11.58 9.10 -6.03
C THR A 791 12.32 8.72 -7.31
N PRO A 792 12.13 7.53 -7.87
CA PRO A 792 12.76 7.16 -9.14
C PRO A 792 12.22 8.02 -10.27
N ASP A 793 13.11 8.45 -11.18
CA ASP A 793 12.74 9.27 -12.35
C ASP A 793 11.89 8.46 -13.34
N PHE A 794 12.12 7.15 -13.42
CA PHE A 794 11.33 6.23 -14.23
C PHE A 794 11.22 4.84 -13.59
N THR A 795 10.14 4.15 -13.92
CA THR A 795 9.90 2.74 -13.58
C THR A 795 9.45 1.99 -14.82
N TYR A 796 9.87 0.73 -14.94
CA TYR A 796 9.46 -0.13 -16.04
C TYR A 796 9.16 -1.55 -15.58
N GLY A 797 8.43 -2.28 -16.39
CA GLY A 797 8.12 -3.68 -16.15
C GLY A 797 7.95 -4.44 -17.45
N PHE A 798 8.35 -5.71 -17.44
CA PHE A 798 8.14 -6.66 -18.52
C PHE A 798 7.44 -7.91 -17.98
N ASN A 799 6.54 -8.45 -18.76
CA ASN A 799 5.92 -9.73 -18.50
C ASN A 799 5.84 -10.59 -19.76
N VAL A 800 6.05 -11.87 -19.60
CA VAL A 800 5.95 -12.88 -20.66
C VAL A 800 5.02 -13.97 -20.17
N ASN A 801 4.01 -14.27 -20.96
CA ASN A 801 3.07 -15.35 -20.69
C ASN A 801 3.17 -16.37 -21.83
N LEU A 802 3.26 -17.64 -21.49
CA LEU A 802 3.23 -18.78 -22.42
C LEU A 802 2.13 -19.72 -21.99
N GLY A 803 1.29 -20.13 -22.91
CA GLY A 803 0.15 -21.01 -22.65
C GLY A 803 -0.09 -22.03 -23.79
#